data_ecdd5d637da2e365f03abd4ccd342343
#
_entry.id   ecdd5d637da2e365f03abd4ccd342343
#
_cell.length_a   1.000
_cell.length_b   1.000
_cell.length_c   1.000
_cell.angle_alpha   90.00
_cell.angle_beta   90.00
_cell.angle_gamma   90.00
#
_symmetry.space_group_name_H-M   'P 1'
#
loop_
_entity.id
_entity.type
_entity.pdbx_description
1 polymer ?
#
loop_
_entity_poly.entity_id
_entity_poly.type
_entity_poly.pdbx_seq_one_letter_code
_entity_poly.pdbx_strand_id
1 'polypeptide(L)'
;MAIQVVDNFKNAMKAPVKVIGADVFIADGDAYSSEDSLVKAEIQSSGYFFGVSTKTASITLLGTSYTLLNKSLSINLRVLSSAGSWLNCMLGQFQVTEQTTDLEKGMTTIKAYDAIGMAALKPYSAGDMNPPITINALASRIASNCGMEYDDTAELLNGNYVIYEDLYANISDVTYRDILAEVAGATASLASVHGANSTLTFTRPTNQASETWTYANLKKVKLEPKYGEVNSVVISRTPQEDNIVASDDESVEANGLTEVKLANNEIMDDARETFAQPILDAVKGFYFYPFEATTEGHGWHEVGDRITVSDGINSWDVIVTDIKLTIDGSLKEVIKGVAPTETTTNYALAGGITKTIYNTEIKVDKQNQEITSIVSKQESLENETKQEFSQIVQNINSITTTIQTTGGSNLIRNSVGYNATAEEIVNWEKTGSVATESSPESVSYGAISANQIDLSPSSSITQRVSVDNTGSAYSLSFRAKKGATGVATVHLRNSVDDYTVTIPAGKEALWETFNITAVTPHDIYFDVIIETDSDTSYFAITDLILNIGDTTIPWTSAVDEILSRDVAVDSHGVIVRSSTTNDSVRLDEQGLRGFSDASGTMEEVFAVNRDVTDTSKLRAKKQISMAPIKIVPITSGPMAGWSFVQIGENE
;
A
#
# COMPACT_ATOMS: atom_id res chain seq x y z
N MET A 1 -7.74 -18.00 19.92
CA MET A 1 -7.49 -18.96 21.05
C MET A 1 -6.20 -19.69 20.75
N ALA A 2 -5.23 -19.63 21.69
CA ALA A 2 -3.99 -20.38 21.53
C ALA A 2 -4.26 -21.87 21.27
N ILE A 3 -3.39 -22.51 20.49
CA ILE A 3 -3.45 -23.96 20.28
C ILE A 3 -3.51 -24.65 21.64
N GLN A 4 -4.46 -25.54 21.83
CA GLN A 4 -4.59 -26.29 23.08
C GLN A 4 -3.43 -27.26 23.19
N VAL A 5 -2.44 -26.90 23.98
CA VAL A 5 -1.29 -27.78 24.30
C VAL A 5 -1.28 -28.11 25.79
N VAL A 6 -0.83 -29.29 26.10
CA VAL A 6 -0.68 -29.72 27.48
C VAL A 6 0.39 -28.88 28.20
N ASP A 7 0.20 -28.61 29.48
CA ASP A 7 1.15 -27.81 30.29
C ASP A 7 2.57 -28.36 30.26
N ASN A 8 2.71 -29.68 30.18
CA ASN A 8 4.02 -30.32 30.05
C ASN A 8 4.76 -29.89 28.78
N PHE A 9 4.08 -29.67 27.64
CA PHE A 9 4.68 -29.14 26.42
C PHE A 9 5.16 -27.72 26.65
N LYS A 10 4.30 -26.84 27.17
CA LYS A 10 4.63 -25.44 27.46
C LYS A 10 5.81 -25.33 28.41
N ASN A 11 5.84 -26.16 29.46
CA ASN A 11 6.95 -26.20 30.43
C ASN A 11 8.27 -26.69 29.79
N ALA A 12 8.21 -27.71 28.94
CA ALA A 12 9.37 -28.19 28.20
C ALA A 12 9.91 -27.15 27.22
N MET A 13 9.02 -26.44 26.53
CA MET A 13 9.39 -25.34 25.60
C MET A 13 9.97 -24.12 26.30
N LYS A 14 9.56 -23.83 27.55
CA LYS A 14 10.09 -22.74 28.38
C LYS A 14 11.40 -23.08 29.07
N ALA A 15 11.84 -24.35 29.01
CA ALA A 15 13.10 -24.78 29.65
C ALA A 15 14.31 -24.07 28.98
N PRO A 16 15.32 -23.65 29.77
CA PRO A 16 16.50 -22.97 29.24
C PRO A 16 17.36 -23.86 28.31
N VAL A 17 17.29 -25.16 28.50
CA VAL A 17 17.90 -26.17 27.61
C VAL A 17 16.82 -27.11 27.14
N LYS A 18 16.61 -27.18 25.83
CA LYS A 18 15.57 -27.99 25.21
C LYS A 18 16.06 -28.64 23.93
N VAL A 19 15.58 -29.84 23.64
CA VAL A 19 15.73 -30.51 22.35
C VAL A 19 14.42 -30.41 21.63
N ILE A 20 14.45 -29.83 20.46
CA ILE A 20 13.28 -29.59 19.61
C ILE A 20 13.45 -30.29 18.26
N GLY A 21 12.34 -30.62 17.64
CA GLY A 21 12.28 -31.14 16.27
C GLY A 21 10.96 -30.73 15.62
N ALA A 22 10.87 -30.99 14.33
CA ALA A 22 9.63 -30.85 13.60
C ALA A 22 9.42 -32.03 12.66
N ASP A 23 8.18 -32.42 12.48
CA ASP A 23 7.76 -33.47 11.56
C ASP A 23 6.71 -32.92 10.62
N VAL A 24 6.82 -33.28 9.34
CA VAL A 24 5.84 -33.01 8.30
C VAL A 24 5.23 -34.34 7.87
N PHE A 25 3.95 -34.51 8.07
CA PHE A 25 3.21 -35.72 7.69
C PHE A 25 2.39 -35.43 6.44
N ILE A 26 2.54 -36.27 5.41
CA ILE A 26 1.73 -36.21 4.19
C ILE A 26 0.53 -37.15 4.36
N ALA A 27 -0.61 -36.78 3.81
CA ALA A 27 -1.86 -37.56 3.95
C ALA A 27 -1.75 -39.02 3.46
N ASP A 28 -0.83 -39.32 2.56
CA ASP A 28 -0.62 -40.67 2.00
C ASP A 28 0.28 -41.55 2.86
N GLY A 29 0.73 -41.06 4.04
CA GLY A 29 1.49 -41.82 5.02
C GLY A 29 2.99 -41.55 5.11
N ASP A 30 3.54 -40.72 4.22
CA ASP A 30 4.93 -40.31 4.28
C ASP A 30 5.16 -39.30 5.40
N ALA A 31 6.30 -39.39 6.07
CA ALA A 31 6.72 -38.44 7.09
C ALA A 31 8.15 -37.95 6.85
N TYR A 32 8.37 -36.67 7.02
CA TYR A 32 9.68 -36.03 6.89
C TYR A 32 10.02 -35.31 8.19
N SER A 33 11.13 -35.70 8.81
CA SER A 33 11.53 -35.18 10.11
C SER A 33 12.75 -34.26 10.00
N SER A 34 12.91 -33.39 10.98
CA SER A 34 14.10 -32.54 11.11
C SER A 34 15.39 -33.34 11.39
N GLU A 35 15.29 -34.64 11.69
CA GLU A 35 16.43 -35.54 11.89
C GLU A 35 16.91 -36.14 10.56
N ASP A 36 16.05 -36.23 9.54
CA ASP A 36 16.36 -36.91 8.28
C ASP A 36 16.35 -35.99 7.06
N SER A 37 15.18 -35.48 6.69
CA SER A 37 14.96 -34.84 5.39
C SER A 37 14.38 -33.43 5.44
N LEU A 38 13.82 -33.00 6.57
CA LEU A 38 13.32 -31.67 6.74
C LEU A 38 14.45 -30.68 7.02
N VAL A 39 14.78 -29.83 6.06
CA VAL A 39 15.84 -28.82 6.18
C VAL A 39 15.31 -27.55 6.86
N LYS A 40 14.12 -27.11 6.45
CA LYS A 40 13.49 -25.90 6.97
C LYS A 40 11.97 -26.00 6.91
N ALA A 41 11.30 -25.54 7.95
CA ALA A 41 9.87 -25.22 7.91
C ALA A 41 9.67 -23.78 8.38
N GLU A 42 8.92 -23.02 7.63
CA GLU A 42 8.52 -21.66 7.99
C GLU A 42 7.00 -21.58 7.89
N ILE A 43 6.36 -21.16 8.99
CA ILE A 43 4.91 -20.97 9.06
C ILE A 43 4.66 -19.50 9.34
N GLN A 44 3.82 -18.88 8.53
CA GLN A 44 3.38 -17.51 8.71
C GLN A 44 1.87 -17.50 8.88
N SER A 45 1.39 -16.73 9.86
CA SER A 45 -0.04 -16.49 10.08
C SER A 45 -0.26 -15.00 10.16
N SER A 46 -1.31 -14.49 9.53
CA SER A 46 -1.72 -13.09 9.64
C SER A 46 -3.22 -12.97 9.60
N GLY A 47 -3.77 -11.99 10.31
CA GLY A 47 -5.19 -11.66 10.33
C GLY A 47 -5.51 -10.65 11.42
N TYR A 48 -6.72 -10.11 11.36
CA TYR A 48 -7.23 -9.18 12.35
C TYR A 48 -8.73 -9.38 12.59
N PHE A 49 -9.26 -8.90 13.71
CA PHE A 49 -10.69 -8.94 14.01
C PHE A 49 -11.52 -8.29 12.90
N PHE A 50 -12.76 -8.71 12.75
CA PHE A 50 -13.67 -8.37 11.65
C PHE A 50 -13.25 -8.95 10.29
N GLY A 51 -12.40 -9.95 10.28
CA GLY A 51 -11.89 -10.58 9.06
C GLY A 51 -11.46 -12.01 9.30
N VAL A 52 -10.56 -12.49 8.45
CA VAL A 52 -10.07 -13.87 8.48
C VAL A 52 -8.59 -13.93 8.81
N SER A 53 -8.16 -14.99 9.49
CA SER A 53 -6.74 -15.34 9.64
C SER A 53 -6.40 -16.47 8.69
N THR A 54 -5.27 -16.36 8.00
CA THR A 54 -4.72 -17.40 7.12
C THR A 54 -3.35 -17.81 7.57
N LYS A 55 -3.05 -19.11 7.39
CA LYS A 55 -1.71 -19.66 7.61
C LYS A 55 -1.11 -20.11 6.28
N THR A 56 0.16 -19.80 6.10
CA THR A 56 0.96 -20.29 4.97
C THR A 56 2.17 -21.06 5.51
N ALA A 57 2.54 -22.14 4.83
CA ALA A 57 3.73 -22.89 5.16
C ALA A 57 4.68 -22.95 3.97
N SER A 58 5.97 -22.72 4.23
CA SER A 58 7.06 -22.96 3.28
C SER A 58 7.99 -24.00 3.86
N ILE A 59 8.14 -25.14 3.18
CA ILE A 59 8.89 -26.30 3.65
C ILE A 59 9.97 -26.64 2.63
N THR A 60 11.20 -26.80 3.10
CA THR A 60 12.33 -27.26 2.29
C THR A 60 12.77 -28.65 2.75
N LEU A 61 12.76 -29.59 1.83
CA LEU A 61 13.15 -30.98 2.04
C LEU A 61 14.45 -31.28 1.29
N LEU A 62 15.30 -32.12 1.88
CA LEU A 62 16.46 -32.69 1.22
C LEU A 62 15.98 -33.80 0.27
N GLY A 63 16.32 -33.67 -1.02
CA GLY A 63 15.92 -34.59 -2.09
C GLY A 63 15.21 -33.87 -3.23
N THR A 64 15.18 -34.53 -4.40
CA THR A 64 14.67 -33.97 -5.66
C THR A 64 13.54 -34.80 -6.29
N SER A 65 13.21 -35.95 -5.71
CA SER A 65 12.27 -36.93 -6.29
C SER A 65 10.85 -36.83 -5.73
N TYR A 66 10.51 -35.77 -5.00
CA TYR A 66 9.20 -35.61 -4.38
C TYR A 66 8.13 -35.19 -5.40
N THR A 67 6.90 -35.71 -5.21
CA THR A 67 5.70 -35.31 -5.94
C THR A 67 4.62 -34.96 -4.92
N LEU A 68 4.70 -33.73 -4.42
CA LEU A 68 3.90 -33.24 -3.28
C LEU A 68 2.80 -32.23 -3.70
N LEU A 69 2.80 -31.79 -4.95
CA LEU A 69 1.79 -30.85 -5.43
C LEU A 69 0.37 -31.40 -5.24
N ASN A 70 -0.54 -30.59 -4.72
CA ASN A 70 -1.93 -30.93 -4.37
C ASN A 70 -2.09 -31.96 -3.23
N LYS A 71 -1.02 -32.31 -2.53
CA LYS A 71 -1.11 -33.17 -1.34
C LYS A 71 -1.46 -32.34 -0.10
N SER A 72 -2.23 -32.95 0.81
CA SER A 72 -2.46 -32.40 2.15
C SER A 72 -1.33 -32.82 3.08
N LEU A 73 -0.93 -31.91 3.95
CA LEU A 73 0.10 -32.18 4.96
C LEU A 73 -0.25 -31.54 6.31
N SER A 74 0.30 -32.11 7.38
CA SER A 74 0.29 -31.50 8.71
C SER A 74 1.72 -31.28 9.21
N ILE A 75 1.90 -30.23 10.01
CA ILE A 75 3.21 -29.89 10.61
C ILE A 75 3.08 -29.98 12.12
N ASN A 76 3.96 -30.78 12.74
CA ASN A 76 4.05 -30.90 14.17
C ASN A 76 5.39 -30.34 14.67
N LEU A 77 5.34 -29.48 15.67
CA LEU A 77 6.47 -29.10 16.48
C LEU A 77 6.57 -30.10 17.65
N ARG A 78 7.75 -30.59 17.93
CA ARG A 78 7.99 -31.50 19.05
C ARG A 78 9.10 -31.02 19.97
N VAL A 79 8.97 -31.33 21.25
CA VAL A 79 9.98 -31.04 22.27
C VAL A 79 10.19 -32.27 23.14
N LEU A 80 11.46 -32.54 23.46
CA LEU A 80 11.79 -33.64 24.36
C LEU A 80 11.52 -33.26 25.83
N SER A 81 10.65 -33.99 26.49
CA SER A 81 10.36 -33.79 27.92
C SER A 81 11.55 -34.18 28.80
N SER A 82 11.56 -33.70 30.02
CA SER A 82 12.54 -34.14 31.04
C SER A 82 12.47 -35.65 31.38
N ALA A 83 11.35 -36.28 31.05
CA ALA A 83 11.17 -37.72 31.19
C ALA A 83 11.69 -38.54 29.99
N GLY A 84 12.26 -37.90 28.97
CA GLY A 84 12.82 -38.56 27.79
C GLY A 84 11.77 -38.93 26.72
N SER A 85 10.53 -38.44 26.82
CA SER A 85 9.48 -38.66 25.81
C SER A 85 9.23 -37.38 24.98
N TRP A 86 8.94 -37.57 23.68
CA TRP A 86 8.56 -36.48 22.81
C TRP A 86 7.13 -36.03 23.11
N LEU A 87 6.95 -34.72 23.24
CA LEU A 87 5.65 -34.03 23.32
C LEU A 87 5.44 -33.25 22.03
N ASN A 88 4.23 -33.27 21.53
CA ASN A 88 3.89 -32.70 20.21
C ASN A 88 2.91 -31.53 20.33
N CYS A 89 3.07 -30.56 19.44
CA CYS A 89 2.13 -29.48 19.17
C CYS A 89 1.88 -29.43 17.67
N MET A 90 0.66 -29.64 17.26
CA MET A 90 0.26 -29.53 15.87
C MET A 90 0.11 -28.07 15.47
N LEU A 91 0.89 -27.61 14.50
CA LEU A 91 0.92 -26.21 14.05
C LEU A 91 -0.16 -25.90 13.02
N GLY A 92 -0.65 -26.91 12.31
CA GLY A 92 -1.73 -26.77 11.35
C GLY A 92 -1.77 -27.88 10.29
N GLN A 93 -2.86 -27.87 9.53
CA GLN A 93 -3.02 -28.64 8.29
C GLN A 93 -2.95 -27.68 7.11
N PHE A 94 -2.35 -28.15 6.02
CA PHE A 94 -2.09 -27.34 4.82
C PHE A 94 -2.27 -28.18 3.57
N GLN A 95 -2.57 -27.52 2.45
CA GLN A 95 -2.57 -28.10 1.12
C GLN A 95 -1.47 -27.50 0.28
N VAL A 96 -0.64 -28.31 -0.36
CA VAL A 96 0.48 -27.89 -1.19
C VAL A 96 -0.05 -27.33 -2.50
N THR A 97 0.31 -26.09 -2.81
CA THR A 97 -0.08 -25.38 -4.04
C THR A 97 1.07 -25.14 -5.00
N GLU A 98 2.31 -25.10 -4.47
CA GLU A 98 3.50 -24.89 -5.28
C GLU A 98 4.61 -25.86 -4.86
N GLN A 99 5.36 -26.33 -5.85
CA GLN A 99 6.57 -27.14 -5.64
C GLN A 99 7.66 -26.68 -6.58
N THR A 100 8.85 -26.44 -6.03
CA THR A 100 10.06 -26.10 -6.79
C THR A 100 11.19 -27.01 -6.39
N THR A 101 11.88 -27.59 -7.37
CA THR A 101 13.03 -28.48 -7.13
C THR A 101 14.31 -27.81 -7.63
N ASP A 102 15.28 -27.65 -6.73
CA ASP A 102 16.62 -27.15 -7.00
C ASP A 102 17.58 -28.36 -7.14
N LEU A 103 17.92 -28.68 -8.39
CA LEU A 103 18.78 -29.83 -8.70
C LEU A 103 20.24 -29.61 -8.26
N GLU A 104 20.71 -28.38 -8.22
CA GLU A 104 22.08 -28.06 -7.80
C GLU A 104 22.26 -28.26 -6.31
N LYS A 105 21.28 -27.86 -5.52
CA LYS A 105 21.30 -28.03 -4.05
C LYS A 105 20.77 -29.37 -3.61
N GLY A 106 20.13 -30.14 -4.49
CA GLY A 106 19.49 -31.38 -4.14
C GLY A 106 18.30 -31.21 -3.18
N MET A 107 17.52 -30.15 -3.34
CA MET A 107 16.44 -29.78 -2.41
C MET A 107 15.12 -29.54 -3.15
N THR A 108 14.03 -29.80 -2.47
CA THR A 108 12.67 -29.45 -2.92
C THR A 108 12.03 -28.51 -1.91
N THR A 109 11.53 -27.39 -2.40
CA THR A 109 10.75 -26.42 -1.60
C THR A 109 9.30 -26.45 -2.04
N ILE A 110 8.40 -26.53 -1.06
CA ILE A 110 6.95 -26.48 -1.28
C ILE A 110 6.36 -25.28 -0.53
N LYS A 111 5.28 -24.73 -1.09
CA LYS A 111 4.39 -23.78 -0.42
C LYS A 111 3.02 -24.42 -0.25
N ALA A 112 2.42 -24.15 0.88
CA ALA A 112 1.12 -24.71 1.23
C ALA A 112 0.29 -23.69 2.02
N TYR A 113 -1.01 -23.80 1.94
CA TYR A 113 -1.97 -22.93 2.60
C TYR A 113 -2.90 -23.74 3.49
N ASP A 114 -3.37 -23.14 4.57
CA ASP A 114 -4.47 -23.67 5.37
C ASP A 114 -5.82 -23.65 4.61
N ALA A 115 -6.85 -24.19 5.21
CA ALA A 115 -8.14 -24.29 4.56
C ALA A 115 -8.80 -22.93 4.23
N ILE A 116 -8.57 -21.89 5.05
CA ILE A 116 -9.03 -20.51 4.73
C ILE A 116 -8.22 -19.92 3.57
N GLY A 117 -6.90 -20.14 3.54
CA GLY A 117 -6.08 -19.77 2.39
C GLY A 117 -6.52 -20.46 1.11
N MET A 118 -6.90 -21.75 1.19
CA MET A 118 -7.46 -22.50 0.05
C MET A 118 -8.85 -22.01 -0.34
N ALA A 119 -9.68 -21.54 0.60
CA ALA A 119 -10.98 -20.93 0.32
C ALA A 119 -10.88 -19.65 -0.54
N ALA A 120 -9.72 -18.95 -0.51
CA ALA A 120 -9.46 -17.81 -1.40
C ALA A 120 -9.26 -18.22 -2.87
N LEU A 121 -8.91 -19.47 -3.13
CA LEU A 121 -8.75 -20.03 -4.48
C LEU A 121 -10.04 -20.68 -4.99
N LYS A 122 -11.08 -20.75 -4.18
CA LYS A 122 -12.35 -21.38 -4.51
C LYS A 122 -13.43 -20.32 -4.75
N PRO A 123 -13.83 -20.09 -6.01
CA PRO A 123 -14.88 -19.13 -6.31
C PRO A 123 -16.23 -19.61 -5.75
N TYR A 124 -17.05 -18.66 -5.32
CA TYR A 124 -18.44 -18.91 -4.95
C TYR A 124 -19.26 -19.26 -6.19
N SER A 125 -20.18 -20.20 -6.05
CA SER A 125 -21.14 -20.54 -7.10
C SER A 125 -22.55 -20.07 -6.72
N ALA A 126 -23.22 -19.38 -7.63
CA ALA A 126 -24.58 -18.92 -7.40
C ALA A 126 -25.51 -20.08 -6.96
N GLY A 127 -26.26 -19.83 -5.89
CA GLY A 127 -27.12 -20.84 -5.26
C GLY A 127 -26.48 -21.62 -4.10
N ASP A 128 -25.17 -21.53 -3.88
CA ASP A 128 -24.51 -22.21 -2.77
C ASP A 128 -24.96 -21.66 -1.40
N MET A 129 -25.39 -20.41 -1.32
CA MET A 129 -26.00 -19.84 -0.11
C MET A 129 -27.34 -20.48 0.23
N ASN A 130 -28.18 -20.73 -0.77
CA ASN A 130 -29.51 -21.38 -0.67
C ASN A 130 -30.40 -20.75 0.43
N PRO A 131 -30.79 -19.48 0.28
CA PRO A 131 -31.63 -18.77 1.25
C PRO A 131 -33.06 -19.32 1.29
N PRO A 132 -33.86 -19.09 2.38
CA PRO A 132 -33.43 -18.31 3.53
C PRO A 132 -32.43 -19.05 4.43
N ILE A 133 -31.41 -18.36 4.91
CA ILE A 133 -30.32 -18.95 5.70
C ILE A 133 -29.91 -18.00 6.84
N THR A 134 -29.58 -18.53 8.00
CA THR A 134 -28.99 -17.73 9.07
C THR A 134 -27.48 -17.56 8.87
N ILE A 135 -26.89 -16.50 9.45
CA ILE A 135 -25.42 -16.29 9.40
C ILE A 135 -24.67 -17.51 9.94
N ASN A 136 -25.15 -18.12 11.02
CA ASN A 136 -24.55 -19.32 11.60
C ASN A 136 -24.60 -20.51 10.62
N ALA A 137 -25.74 -20.73 9.96
CA ALA A 137 -25.90 -21.78 8.97
C ALA A 137 -25.08 -21.50 7.69
N LEU A 138 -24.90 -20.22 7.31
CA LEU A 138 -24.03 -19.82 6.20
C LEU A 138 -22.56 -20.15 6.51
N ALA A 139 -22.08 -19.82 7.71
CA ALA A 139 -20.72 -20.16 8.16
C ALA A 139 -20.47 -21.68 8.09
N SER A 140 -21.42 -22.48 8.61
CA SER A 140 -21.36 -23.95 8.56
C SER A 140 -21.34 -24.48 7.12
N ARG A 141 -22.14 -23.91 6.23
CA ARG A 141 -22.18 -24.29 4.82
C ARG A 141 -20.89 -23.98 4.08
N ILE A 142 -20.31 -22.80 4.32
CA ILE A 142 -19.02 -22.43 3.74
C ILE A 142 -17.93 -23.37 4.24
N ALA A 143 -17.91 -23.67 5.53
CA ALA A 143 -16.97 -24.65 6.09
C ALA A 143 -17.08 -25.99 5.36
N SER A 144 -18.28 -26.53 5.23
CA SER A 144 -18.54 -27.78 4.49
C SER A 144 -18.09 -27.71 3.02
N ASN A 145 -18.42 -26.62 2.33
CA ASN A 145 -18.04 -26.45 0.93
C ASN A 145 -16.52 -26.37 0.75
N CYS A 146 -15.80 -25.88 1.76
CA CYS A 146 -14.32 -25.75 1.74
C CYS A 146 -13.60 -26.94 2.41
N GLY A 147 -14.31 -27.98 2.84
CA GLY A 147 -13.72 -29.16 3.50
C GLY A 147 -13.21 -28.87 4.90
N MET A 148 -13.80 -27.91 5.59
CA MET A 148 -13.54 -27.59 7.00
C MET A 148 -14.64 -28.19 7.88
N GLU A 149 -14.27 -28.55 9.12
CA GLU A 149 -15.29 -28.72 10.17
C GLU A 149 -15.75 -27.34 10.67
N TYR A 150 -16.92 -27.28 11.29
CA TYR A 150 -17.43 -26.03 11.88
C TYR A 150 -17.68 -26.24 13.37
N ASP A 151 -17.12 -25.35 14.20
CA ASP A 151 -17.41 -25.32 15.62
C ASP A 151 -18.69 -24.52 15.88
N ASP A 152 -19.79 -25.23 16.05
CA ASP A 152 -21.11 -24.67 16.36
C ASP A 152 -21.38 -24.51 17.87
N THR A 153 -20.39 -24.79 18.71
CA THR A 153 -20.52 -24.73 20.18
C THR A 153 -20.55 -23.31 20.70
N ALA A 154 -19.97 -22.34 19.95
CA ALA A 154 -19.96 -20.92 20.31
C ALA A 154 -21.12 -20.19 19.59
N GLU A 155 -21.97 -19.52 20.37
CA GLU A 155 -23.01 -18.67 19.80
C GLU A 155 -22.39 -17.45 19.08
N LEU A 156 -22.59 -17.34 17.77
CA LEU A 156 -22.13 -16.18 17.00
C LEU A 156 -22.99 -14.95 17.33
N LEU A 157 -22.34 -13.80 17.50
CA LEU A 157 -23.05 -12.52 17.54
C LEU A 157 -23.82 -12.38 16.21
N ASN A 158 -25.08 -11.97 16.30
CA ASN A 158 -25.96 -11.85 15.12
C ASN A 158 -26.15 -13.16 14.33
N GLY A 159 -25.70 -14.30 14.83
CA GLY A 159 -25.72 -15.60 14.14
C GLY A 159 -27.11 -16.07 13.71
N ASN A 160 -28.16 -15.59 14.39
CA ASN A 160 -29.57 -15.91 14.09
C ASN A 160 -30.22 -14.95 13.06
N TYR A 161 -29.50 -13.92 12.59
CA TYR A 161 -29.99 -13.04 11.54
C TYR A 161 -30.23 -13.85 10.26
N VAL A 162 -31.39 -13.67 9.62
CA VAL A 162 -31.81 -14.45 8.44
C VAL A 162 -31.59 -13.64 7.18
N ILE A 163 -30.85 -14.22 6.26
CA ILE A 163 -30.62 -13.72 4.91
C ILE A 163 -31.64 -14.37 3.99
N TYR A 164 -32.44 -13.58 3.28
CA TYR A 164 -33.57 -14.05 2.49
C TYR A 164 -33.28 -14.23 1.01
N GLU A 165 -32.19 -13.72 0.49
CA GLU A 165 -31.78 -13.83 -0.91
C GLU A 165 -30.28 -14.18 -1.04
N ASP A 166 -29.87 -14.65 -2.20
CA ASP A 166 -28.47 -14.97 -2.47
C ASP A 166 -27.72 -13.68 -2.82
N LEU A 167 -27.07 -13.11 -1.80
CA LEU A 167 -26.36 -11.82 -1.87
C LEU A 167 -25.23 -11.82 -2.90
N TYR A 168 -24.66 -12.98 -3.21
CA TYR A 168 -23.46 -13.11 -4.04
C TYR A 168 -23.75 -13.68 -5.44
N ALA A 169 -25.00 -14.01 -5.76
CA ALA A 169 -25.36 -14.65 -7.03
C ALA A 169 -24.99 -13.83 -8.28
N ASN A 170 -24.97 -12.50 -8.14
CA ASN A 170 -24.71 -11.57 -9.24
C ASN A 170 -23.35 -10.85 -9.11
N ILE A 171 -22.52 -11.25 -8.15
CA ILE A 171 -21.21 -10.65 -7.92
C ILE A 171 -20.14 -11.58 -8.51
N SER A 172 -19.37 -11.09 -9.47
CA SER A 172 -18.26 -11.85 -10.08
C SER A 172 -17.09 -11.98 -9.11
N ASP A 173 -16.32 -13.06 -9.25
CA ASP A 173 -15.03 -13.28 -8.57
C ASP A 173 -15.06 -13.34 -7.03
N VAL A 174 -16.23 -13.50 -6.42
CA VAL A 174 -16.36 -13.73 -4.99
C VAL A 174 -15.82 -15.10 -4.63
N THR A 175 -14.99 -15.16 -3.60
CA THR A 175 -14.50 -16.43 -3.06
C THR A 175 -15.15 -16.76 -1.72
N TYR A 176 -15.12 -18.02 -1.31
CA TYR A 176 -15.63 -18.39 0.02
C TYR A 176 -14.89 -17.70 1.16
N ARG A 177 -13.61 -17.36 0.98
CA ARG A 177 -12.84 -16.57 1.96
C ARG A 177 -13.40 -15.15 2.10
N ASP A 178 -13.80 -14.53 1.00
CA ASP A 178 -14.40 -13.19 1.02
C ASP A 178 -15.70 -13.21 1.84
N ILE A 179 -16.54 -14.21 1.62
CA ILE A 179 -17.80 -14.37 2.37
C ILE A 179 -17.52 -14.66 3.85
N LEU A 180 -16.50 -15.47 4.19
CA LEU A 180 -16.08 -15.68 5.57
C LEU A 180 -15.62 -14.39 6.25
N ALA A 181 -14.96 -13.50 5.52
CA ALA A 181 -14.55 -12.19 6.05
C ALA A 181 -15.78 -11.32 6.37
N GLU A 182 -16.82 -11.35 5.52
CA GLU A 182 -18.06 -10.65 5.79
C GLU A 182 -18.84 -11.23 6.98
N VAL A 183 -18.90 -12.56 7.06
CA VAL A 183 -19.47 -13.23 8.25
C VAL A 183 -18.72 -12.81 9.52
N ALA A 184 -17.38 -12.79 9.48
CA ALA A 184 -16.56 -12.35 10.60
C ALA A 184 -16.83 -10.87 10.98
N GLY A 185 -17.04 -9.99 10.00
CA GLY A 185 -17.46 -8.61 10.20
C GLY A 185 -18.83 -8.50 10.87
N ALA A 186 -19.83 -9.17 10.33
CA ALA A 186 -21.20 -9.16 10.85
C ALA A 186 -21.32 -9.76 12.28
N THR A 187 -20.35 -10.62 12.66
CA THR A 187 -20.29 -11.30 13.96
C THR A 187 -19.26 -10.70 14.93
N ALA A 188 -18.65 -9.56 14.59
CA ALA A 188 -17.58 -8.91 15.35
C ALA A 188 -16.45 -9.86 15.77
N SER A 189 -15.99 -10.70 14.87
CA SER A 189 -15.07 -11.79 15.18
C SER A 189 -13.86 -11.86 14.23
N LEU A 190 -12.96 -12.78 14.50
CA LEU A 190 -11.89 -13.25 13.63
C LEU A 190 -12.21 -14.70 13.24
N ALA A 191 -12.35 -14.99 11.96
CA ALA A 191 -12.48 -16.34 11.48
C ALA A 191 -11.10 -16.98 11.29
N SER A 192 -10.91 -18.17 11.84
CA SER A 192 -9.65 -18.92 11.78
C SER A 192 -9.90 -20.42 11.76
N VAL A 193 -8.92 -21.22 11.34
CA VAL A 193 -8.98 -22.69 11.37
C VAL A 193 -7.95 -23.28 12.32
N HIS A 194 -8.36 -24.31 13.05
CA HIS A 194 -7.56 -24.94 14.08
C HIS A 194 -7.61 -26.47 13.98
N GLY A 195 -6.60 -27.11 14.60
CA GLY A 195 -6.58 -28.55 14.84
C GLY A 195 -6.39 -29.41 13.58
N ALA A 196 -6.56 -30.72 13.80
CA ALA A 196 -6.31 -31.75 12.80
C ALA A 196 -7.37 -31.82 11.70
N ASN A 197 -8.52 -31.25 11.92
CA ASN A 197 -9.65 -31.31 10.96
C ASN A 197 -9.92 -29.94 10.32
N SER A 198 -8.99 -28.98 10.44
CA SER A 198 -9.19 -27.61 9.96
C SER A 198 -10.53 -27.05 10.45
N THR A 199 -10.81 -27.11 11.74
CA THR A 199 -12.07 -26.66 12.32
C THR A 199 -12.17 -25.14 12.26
N LEU A 200 -13.15 -24.62 11.55
CA LEU A 200 -13.46 -23.19 11.44
C LEU A 200 -14.06 -22.70 12.74
N THR A 201 -13.47 -21.66 13.31
CA THR A 201 -13.94 -20.97 14.52
C THR A 201 -14.03 -19.48 14.31
N PHE A 202 -14.89 -18.82 15.08
CA PHE A 202 -15.04 -17.38 15.11
C PHE A 202 -14.74 -16.87 16.52
N THR A 203 -13.64 -16.12 16.66
CA THR A 203 -13.17 -15.61 17.96
C THR A 203 -13.44 -14.13 18.08
N ARG A 204 -14.16 -13.71 19.12
CA ARG A 204 -14.43 -12.29 19.41
C ARG A 204 -13.26 -11.63 20.13
N PRO A 205 -13.07 -10.30 19.94
CA PRO A 205 -12.12 -9.53 20.74
C PRO A 205 -12.42 -9.67 22.24
N THR A 206 -11.39 -9.80 23.05
CA THR A 206 -11.52 -9.89 24.50
C THR A 206 -10.44 -9.09 25.20
N ASN A 207 -10.77 -8.52 26.36
CA ASN A 207 -9.79 -7.87 27.23
C ASN A 207 -9.16 -8.87 28.25
N GLN A 208 -9.46 -10.15 28.15
CA GLN A 208 -8.87 -11.18 29.01
C GLN A 208 -7.66 -11.83 28.31
N ALA A 209 -6.46 -11.68 28.92
CA ALA A 209 -5.26 -12.30 28.41
C ALA A 209 -5.25 -13.81 28.67
N SER A 210 -4.78 -14.58 27.70
CA SER A 210 -4.63 -16.03 27.80
C SER A 210 -3.35 -16.46 28.52
N GLU A 211 -2.32 -15.60 28.48
CA GLU A 211 -0.98 -15.89 29.02
C GLU A 211 -0.28 -14.58 29.43
N THR A 212 0.65 -14.68 30.39
CA THR A 212 1.55 -13.59 30.76
C THR A 212 2.99 -13.93 30.38
N TRP A 213 3.64 -13.02 29.67
CA TRP A 213 5.05 -13.11 29.31
C TRP A 213 5.87 -12.14 30.14
N THR A 214 7.02 -12.62 30.60
CA THR A 214 8.05 -11.80 31.23
C THR A 214 9.26 -11.70 30.29
N TYR A 215 10.20 -10.82 30.60
CA TYR A 215 11.45 -10.71 29.84
C TYR A 215 12.23 -12.03 29.71
N ALA A 216 12.02 -12.97 30.62
CA ALA A 216 12.64 -14.30 30.53
C ALA A 216 12.18 -15.11 29.31
N ASN A 217 11.04 -14.78 28.75
CA ASN A 217 10.44 -15.46 27.59
C ASN A 217 10.72 -14.74 26.25
N LEU A 218 11.29 -13.53 26.29
CA LEU A 218 11.38 -12.62 25.16
C LEU A 218 12.85 -12.25 24.90
N LYS A 219 13.31 -12.38 23.65
CA LYS A 219 14.64 -11.91 23.24
C LYS A 219 14.66 -10.42 22.89
N LYS A 220 13.58 -9.93 22.33
CA LYS A 220 13.43 -8.54 21.90
C LYS A 220 11.96 -8.18 21.94
N VAL A 221 11.65 -7.03 22.52
CA VAL A 221 10.29 -6.48 22.55
C VAL A 221 10.34 -5.00 22.19
N LYS A 222 9.48 -4.59 21.30
CA LYS A 222 9.17 -3.20 21.01
C LYS A 222 7.69 -3.00 21.27
N LEU A 223 7.32 -2.00 22.06
CA LEU A 223 5.94 -1.60 22.32
C LEU A 223 5.69 -0.24 21.71
N GLU A 224 4.48 -0.03 21.23
CA GLU A 224 4.01 1.24 20.67
C GLU A 224 2.88 1.83 21.54
N PRO A 225 2.45 3.07 21.32
CA PRO A 225 1.36 3.68 22.08
C PRO A 225 0.07 2.86 22.01
N LYS A 226 -0.72 2.90 23.10
CA LYS A 226 -2.00 2.18 23.25
C LYS A 226 -2.95 2.50 22.09
N TYR A 227 -3.51 1.48 21.45
CA TYR A 227 -4.66 1.56 20.56
C TYR A 227 -5.95 1.30 21.36
N GLY A 228 -6.98 2.09 21.10
CA GLY A 228 -8.28 1.97 21.80
C GLY A 228 -8.33 2.91 23.01
N GLU A 229 -9.36 2.95 23.75
CA GLU A 229 -10.50 2.02 23.83
C GLU A 229 -11.50 2.26 22.69
N VAL A 230 -11.91 1.19 22.01
CA VAL A 230 -12.95 1.29 20.99
C VAL A 230 -14.25 1.77 21.63
N ASN A 231 -14.85 2.83 21.08
CA ASN A 231 -16.05 3.47 21.62
C ASN A 231 -17.05 3.91 20.54
N SER A 232 -16.76 3.59 19.25
CA SER A 232 -17.67 3.84 18.15
C SER A 232 -17.57 2.75 17.09
N VAL A 233 -18.71 2.39 16.50
CA VAL A 233 -18.81 1.50 15.35
C VAL A 233 -19.59 2.21 14.27
N VAL A 234 -19.03 2.25 13.07
CA VAL A 234 -19.62 2.84 11.88
C VAL A 234 -19.81 1.76 10.83
N ILE A 235 -21.04 1.53 10.40
CA ILE A 235 -21.36 0.62 9.30
C ILE A 235 -21.84 1.46 8.12
N SER A 236 -21.20 1.29 6.95
CA SER A 236 -21.50 2.06 5.75
C SER A 236 -21.64 1.17 4.52
N ARG A 237 -22.49 1.60 3.59
CA ARG A 237 -22.61 0.97 2.27
C ARG A 237 -21.36 1.22 1.45
N THR A 238 -20.81 2.43 1.56
CA THR A 238 -19.48 2.79 1.02
C THR A 238 -18.70 3.55 2.10
N PRO A 239 -17.37 3.60 2.07
CA PRO A 239 -16.59 4.32 3.08
C PRO A 239 -16.89 5.82 3.19
N GLN A 240 -17.51 6.42 2.17
CA GLN A 240 -17.75 7.85 2.06
C GLN A 240 -19.18 8.28 2.34
N GLU A 241 -20.16 7.36 2.26
CA GLU A 241 -21.58 7.72 2.27
C GLU A 241 -22.42 6.77 3.11
N ASP A 242 -23.55 7.27 3.60
CA ASP A 242 -24.64 6.51 4.20
C ASP A 242 -24.22 5.72 5.46
N ASN A 243 -23.65 6.41 6.44
CA ASN A 243 -23.13 5.84 7.67
C ASN A 243 -24.21 5.61 8.71
N ILE A 244 -24.28 4.41 9.28
CA ILE A 244 -24.97 4.12 10.53
C ILE A 244 -23.93 4.09 11.65
N VAL A 245 -24.11 4.89 12.66
CA VAL A 245 -23.16 5.05 13.77
C VAL A 245 -23.80 4.59 15.07
N ALA A 246 -23.11 3.72 15.80
CA ALA A 246 -23.36 3.45 17.21
C ALA A 246 -22.15 3.96 18.01
N SER A 247 -22.37 4.73 19.07
CA SER A 247 -21.31 5.31 19.91
C SER A 247 -21.60 5.20 21.41
N ASP A 248 -20.53 5.10 22.18
CA ASP A 248 -20.53 5.29 23.63
C ASP A 248 -20.04 6.72 23.92
N ASP A 249 -20.96 7.66 23.94
CA ASP A 249 -20.65 9.09 24.03
C ASP A 249 -19.92 9.47 25.33
N GLU A 250 -20.16 8.76 26.44
CA GLU A 250 -19.43 8.98 27.70
C GLU A 250 -17.96 8.59 27.54
N SER A 251 -17.68 7.46 26.87
CA SER A 251 -16.31 7.04 26.59
C SER A 251 -15.63 7.94 25.55
N VAL A 252 -16.37 8.42 24.55
CA VAL A 252 -15.84 9.36 23.55
C VAL A 252 -15.41 10.67 24.20
N GLU A 253 -16.21 11.21 25.13
CA GLU A 253 -15.87 12.42 25.86
C GLU A 253 -14.66 12.23 26.78
N ALA A 254 -14.54 11.07 27.43
CA ALA A 254 -13.47 10.78 28.38
C ALA A 254 -12.14 10.40 27.72
N ASN A 255 -12.16 9.62 26.65
CA ASN A 255 -11.00 8.94 26.07
C ASN A 255 -10.66 9.39 24.65
N GLY A 256 -11.50 10.24 24.03
CA GLY A 256 -11.44 10.55 22.61
C GLY A 256 -12.09 9.48 21.73
N LEU A 257 -12.32 9.79 20.46
CA LEU A 257 -12.99 8.91 19.52
C LEU A 257 -12.03 7.83 19.01
N THR A 258 -12.43 6.57 19.20
CA THR A 258 -11.78 5.41 18.56
C THR A 258 -12.84 4.57 17.85
N GLU A 259 -12.86 4.65 16.53
CA GLU A 259 -13.89 4.05 15.69
C GLU A 259 -13.41 2.74 15.07
N VAL A 260 -14.33 1.78 14.95
CA VAL A 260 -14.26 0.65 14.02
C VAL A 260 -15.22 0.92 12.88
N LYS A 261 -14.71 1.01 11.66
CA LYS A 261 -15.51 1.24 10.45
C LYS A 261 -15.60 -0.03 9.61
N LEU A 262 -16.81 -0.44 9.31
CA LEU A 262 -17.13 -1.62 8.50
C LEU A 262 -17.91 -1.14 7.26
N ALA A 263 -17.33 -1.33 6.08
CA ALA A 263 -17.90 -0.83 4.84
C ALA A 263 -18.05 -1.92 3.79
N ASN A 264 -19.08 -1.83 2.95
CA ASN A 264 -19.34 -2.77 1.85
C ASN A 264 -19.44 -4.24 2.30
N ASN A 265 -20.15 -4.51 3.37
CA ASN A 265 -20.44 -5.86 3.83
C ASN A 265 -21.87 -6.21 3.40
N GLU A 266 -22.03 -7.10 2.42
CA GLU A 266 -23.31 -7.45 1.81
C GLU A 266 -24.29 -8.05 2.85
N ILE A 267 -23.78 -8.78 3.85
CA ILE A 267 -24.62 -9.37 4.90
C ILE A 267 -25.28 -8.28 5.75
N MET A 268 -24.62 -7.16 5.96
CA MET A 268 -25.12 -6.07 6.81
C MET A 268 -25.82 -4.97 6.02
N ASP A 269 -25.64 -4.89 4.70
CA ASP A 269 -25.96 -3.71 3.89
C ASP A 269 -27.42 -3.24 4.04
N ASP A 270 -28.39 -4.14 3.95
CA ASP A 270 -29.81 -3.81 4.05
C ASP A 270 -30.31 -3.66 5.50
N ALA A 271 -29.51 -4.01 6.52
CA ALA A 271 -29.93 -4.04 7.92
C ALA A 271 -28.89 -3.41 8.86
N ARG A 272 -28.08 -2.49 8.39
CA ARG A 272 -26.95 -1.86 9.14
C ARG A 272 -27.32 -1.36 10.52
N GLU A 273 -28.52 -0.78 10.68
CA GLU A 273 -29.04 -0.33 11.98
C GLU A 273 -29.18 -1.49 12.99
N THR A 274 -29.51 -2.69 12.50
CA THR A 274 -29.66 -3.88 13.33
C THR A 274 -28.32 -4.39 13.85
N PHE A 275 -27.24 -4.20 13.09
CA PHE A 275 -25.91 -4.70 13.42
C PHE A 275 -25.06 -3.72 14.25
N ALA A 276 -25.23 -2.42 14.07
CA ALA A 276 -24.30 -1.42 14.64
C ALA A 276 -24.21 -1.48 16.17
N GLN A 277 -25.34 -1.45 16.89
CA GLN A 277 -25.34 -1.46 18.35
C GLN A 277 -24.84 -2.81 18.94
N PRO A 278 -25.30 -3.98 18.48
CA PRO A 278 -24.75 -5.25 18.95
C PRO A 278 -23.24 -5.39 18.74
N ILE A 279 -22.71 -4.92 17.60
CA ILE A 279 -21.26 -4.94 17.34
C ILE A 279 -20.55 -4.01 18.32
N LEU A 280 -21.03 -2.78 18.53
CA LEU A 280 -20.45 -1.88 19.52
C LEU A 280 -20.43 -2.52 20.92
N ASP A 281 -21.55 -3.09 21.36
CA ASP A 281 -21.65 -3.72 22.68
C ASP A 281 -20.66 -4.89 22.86
N ALA A 282 -20.31 -5.56 21.77
CA ALA A 282 -19.35 -6.65 21.77
C ALA A 282 -17.88 -6.18 21.82
N VAL A 283 -17.59 -4.96 21.33
CA VAL A 283 -16.20 -4.49 21.19
C VAL A 283 -15.89 -3.21 21.97
N LYS A 284 -16.87 -2.57 22.60
CA LYS A 284 -16.62 -1.35 23.39
C LYS A 284 -15.63 -1.59 24.53
N GLY A 285 -14.72 -0.64 24.71
CA GLY A 285 -13.65 -0.74 25.69
C GLY A 285 -12.51 -1.70 25.28
N PHE A 286 -12.54 -2.26 24.06
CA PHE A 286 -11.45 -3.07 23.55
C PHE A 286 -10.23 -2.19 23.27
N TYR A 287 -9.08 -2.61 23.79
CA TYR A 287 -7.80 -1.94 23.63
C TYR A 287 -6.64 -2.92 23.58
N PHE A 288 -5.50 -2.50 23.09
CA PHE A 288 -4.23 -3.22 23.22
C PHE A 288 -3.04 -2.29 22.94
N TYR A 289 -1.84 -2.77 23.25
CA TYR A 289 -0.60 -2.10 22.86
C TYR A 289 -0.03 -2.79 21.63
N PRO A 290 0.14 -2.09 20.49
CA PRO A 290 0.86 -2.64 19.34
C PRO A 290 2.29 -3.02 19.74
N PHE A 291 2.79 -4.13 19.20
CA PHE A 291 4.09 -4.65 19.59
C PHE A 291 4.78 -5.48 18.51
N GLU A 292 6.07 -5.64 18.65
CA GLU A 292 6.87 -6.64 17.95
C GLU A 292 7.76 -7.36 18.96
N ALA A 293 7.71 -8.68 18.98
CA ALA A 293 8.53 -9.51 19.87
C ALA A 293 9.21 -10.63 19.09
N THR A 294 10.45 -10.94 19.48
CA THR A 294 11.14 -12.17 19.08
C THR A 294 11.26 -13.07 20.29
N THR A 295 10.80 -14.30 20.17
CA THR A 295 10.90 -15.33 21.20
C THR A 295 11.88 -16.43 20.80
N GLU A 296 12.14 -17.37 21.68
CA GLU A 296 12.87 -18.61 21.38
C GLU A 296 11.99 -19.67 20.69
N GLY A 297 10.76 -19.29 20.33
CA GLY A 297 9.73 -20.13 19.73
C GLY A 297 8.93 -20.88 20.79
N HIS A 298 7.65 -20.54 20.87
CA HIS A 298 6.68 -21.24 21.67
C HIS A 298 5.84 -22.17 20.81
N GLY A 299 5.41 -21.69 19.63
CA GLY A 299 4.74 -22.48 18.61
C GLY A 299 3.25 -22.73 18.85
N TRP A 300 2.67 -22.31 20.00
CA TRP A 300 1.24 -22.50 20.30
C TRP A 300 0.39 -21.23 20.21
N HIS A 301 1.01 -20.11 19.87
CA HIS A 301 0.26 -18.86 19.73
C HIS A 301 -0.46 -18.81 18.39
N GLU A 302 -1.59 -18.14 18.41
CA GLU A 302 -2.39 -17.92 17.21
C GLU A 302 -2.79 -16.45 17.06
N VAL A 303 -3.13 -16.08 15.84
CA VAL A 303 -3.67 -14.75 15.56
C VAL A 303 -4.98 -14.56 16.32
N GLY A 304 -5.14 -13.41 16.97
CA GLY A 304 -6.26 -13.11 17.86
C GLY A 304 -5.97 -13.40 19.34
N ASP A 305 -4.86 -14.07 19.68
CA ASP A 305 -4.48 -14.27 21.08
C ASP A 305 -4.15 -12.95 21.77
N ARG A 306 -4.70 -12.77 22.98
CA ARG A 306 -4.31 -11.68 23.88
C ARG A 306 -3.31 -12.16 24.89
N ILE A 307 -2.21 -11.45 25.04
CA ILE A 307 -1.08 -11.78 25.90
C ILE A 307 -0.77 -10.55 26.76
N THR A 308 -0.49 -10.75 28.04
CA THR A 308 0.06 -9.69 28.89
C THR A 308 1.59 -9.78 28.86
N VAL A 309 2.26 -8.73 28.42
CA VAL A 309 3.72 -8.58 28.51
C VAL A 309 4.05 -7.79 29.77
N SER A 310 4.96 -8.28 30.62
CA SER A 310 5.33 -7.62 31.87
C SER A 310 6.85 -7.50 32.04
N ASP A 311 7.28 -6.32 32.52
CA ASP A 311 8.68 -6.07 32.94
C ASP A 311 8.91 -6.30 34.44
N GLY A 312 7.86 -6.80 35.13
CA GLY A 312 7.86 -7.02 36.57
C GLY A 312 7.39 -5.81 37.39
N ILE A 313 7.26 -4.63 36.77
CA ILE A 313 6.73 -3.40 37.38
C ILE A 313 5.45 -2.98 36.65
N ASN A 314 5.52 -2.93 35.33
CA ASN A 314 4.43 -2.58 34.43
C ASN A 314 3.96 -3.79 33.63
N SER A 315 2.74 -3.70 33.11
CA SER A 315 2.15 -4.73 32.27
C SER A 315 1.41 -4.08 31.10
N TRP A 316 1.52 -4.70 29.93
CA TRP A 316 0.89 -4.25 28.68
C TRP A 316 0.16 -5.42 28.04
N ASP A 317 -1.10 -5.24 27.77
CA ASP A 317 -1.88 -6.23 27.03
C ASP A 317 -1.69 -6.03 25.53
N VAL A 318 -1.27 -7.04 24.86
CA VAL A 318 -0.98 -7.07 23.43
C VAL A 318 -1.88 -8.08 22.72
N ILE A 319 -2.19 -7.84 21.44
CA ILE A 319 -2.93 -8.78 20.61
C ILE A 319 -2.02 -9.27 19.48
N VAL A 320 -2.04 -10.55 19.23
CA VAL A 320 -1.29 -11.17 18.14
C VAL A 320 -2.04 -11.01 16.84
N THR A 321 -1.43 -10.34 15.86
CA THR A 321 -1.98 -10.18 14.50
C THR A 321 -1.15 -10.93 13.46
N ASP A 322 0.14 -11.11 13.72
CA ASP A 322 1.06 -11.77 12.81
C ASP A 322 2.03 -12.67 13.59
N ILE A 323 2.25 -13.85 13.04
CA ILE A 323 3.22 -14.83 13.58
C ILE A 323 4.08 -15.31 12.42
N LYS A 324 5.39 -15.35 12.65
CA LYS A 324 6.34 -16.04 11.80
C LYS A 324 7.16 -16.99 12.63
N LEU A 325 6.92 -18.30 12.45
CA LEU A 325 7.66 -19.37 13.10
C LEU A 325 8.63 -19.99 12.08
N THR A 326 9.90 -20.07 12.43
CA THR A 326 10.95 -20.68 11.60
C THR A 326 11.63 -21.80 12.37
N ILE A 327 11.75 -22.96 11.74
CA ILE A 327 12.44 -24.16 12.22
C ILE A 327 13.48 -24.54 11.17
N ASP A 328 14.76 -24.33 11.48
CA ASP A 328 15.91 -24.53 10.58
C ASP A 328 17.15 -25.03 11.34
N GLY A 329 17.00 -26.03 12.18
CA GLY A 329 18.01 -26.47 13.18
C GLY A 329 17.98 -25.59 14.42
N SER A 330 17.25 -24.51 14.40
CA SER A 330 16.88 -23.69 15.56
C SER A 330 15.38 -23.38 15.50
N LEU A 331 14.84 -22.88 16.60
CA LEU A 331 13.45 -22.40 16.63
C LEU A 331 13.45 -20.90 16.90
N LYS A 332 12.81 -20.16 16.01
CA LYS A 332 12.63 -18.71 16.12
C LYS A 332 11.18 -18.36 15.83
N GLU A 333 10.61 -17.57 16.69
CA GLU A 333 9.27 -17.03 16.50
C GLU A 333 9.32 -15.50 16.58
N VAL A 334 8.74 -14.85 15.59
CA VAL A 334 8.50 -13.40 15.57
C VAL A 334 7.00 -13.21 15.64
N ILE A 335 6.54 -12.47 16.63
CA ILE A 335 5.12 -12.18 16.86
C ILE A 335 4.94 -10.67 16.80
N LYS A 336 3.88 -10.24 16.13
CA LYS A 336 3.51 -8.83 16.04
C LYS A 336 2.05 -8.65 16.41
N GLY A 337 1.77 -7.50 16.98
CA GLY A 337 0.43 -6.94 17.11
C GLY A 337 0.43 -5.57 16.48
N VAL A 338 -0.23 -5.42 15.36
CA VAL A 338 -0.27 -4.16 14.61
C VAL A 338 -1.63 -3.52 14.83
N ALA A 339 -1.63 -2.22 15.22
CA ALA A 339 -2.87 -1.45 15.22
C ALA A 339 -3.35 -1.25 13.76
N PRO A 340 -4.66 -1.24 13.52
CA PRO A 340 -5.16 -0.87 12.20
C PRO A 340 -4.69 0.55 11.87
N THR A 341 -3.95 0.69 10.78
CA THR A 341 -3.52 2.00 10.24
C THR A 341 -4.71 2.75 9.65
N GLU A 342 -5.67 2.00 9.14
CA GLU A 342 -6.98 2.50 8.72
C GLU A 342 -8.06 1.98 9.68
N THR A 343 -8.92 2.89 10.09
CA THR A 343 -10.06 2.54 10.96
C THR A 343 -11.19 1.85 10.19
N THR A 344 -11.10 1.74 8.86
CA THR A 344 -12.13 1.17 8.01
C THR A 344 -11.75 -0.24 7.54
N THR A 345 -12.54 -1.23 7.92
CA THR A 345 -12.54 -2.57 7.30
C THR A 345 -13.50 -2.54 6.13
N ASN A 346 -13.00 -2.76 4.92
CA ASN A 346 -13.76 -2.70 3.69
C ASN A 346 -13.85 -4.10 3.05
N TYR A 347 -15.05 -4.62 2.92
CA TYR A 347 -15.30 -5.98 2.43
C TYR A 347 -15.34 -6.05 0.90
N ALA A 348 -15.61 -4.93 0.23
CA ALA A 348 -15.42 -4.71 -1.21
C ALA A 348 -15.95 -5.83 -2.15
N LEU A 349 -17.13 -6.36 -1.86
CA LEU A 349 -17.78 -7.35 -2.72
C LEU A 349 -18.76 -6.74 -3.73
N ALA A 350 -19.22 -5.53 -3.49
CA ALA A 350 -20.24 -4.87 -4.30
C ALA A 350 -19.70 -4.37 -5.65
N GLY A 351 -19.89 -5.12 -6.69
CA GLY A 351 -19.61 -4.72 -8.08
C GLY A 351 -18.11 -4.55 -8.40
N GLY A 352 -17.67 -4.99 -9.57
CA GLY A 352 -16.26 -5.07 -9.95
C GLY A 352 -15.42 -3.81 -9.71
N ILE A 353 -15.96 -2.63 -10.04
CA ILE A 353 -15.23 -1.35 -9.93
C ILE A 353 -15.01 -0.94 -8.48
N THR A 354 -16.04 -0.99 -7.65
CA THR A 354 -15.97 -0.59 -6.23
C THR A 354 -15.05 -1.52 -5.44
N LYS A 355 -15.20 -2.83 -5.62
CA LYS A 355 -14.32 -3.85 -5.03
C LYS A 355 -12.85 -3.59 -5.34
N THR A 356 -12.54 -3.18 -6.54
CA THR A 356 -11.18 -2.95 -7.00
C THR A 356 -10.57 -1.68 -6.43
N ILE A 357 -11.30 -0.57 -6.37
CA ILE A 357 -10.84 0.69 -5.77
C ILE A 357 -10.49 0.47 -4.30
N TYR A 358 -11.37 -0.14 -3.54
CA TYR A 358 -11.19 -0.35 -2.10
C TYR A 358 -10.12 -1.39 -1.76
N ASN A 359 -10.01 -2.47 -2.53
CA ASN A 359 -8.90 -3.41 -2.38
C ASN A 359 -7.55 -2.77 -2.72
N THR A 360 -7.53 -1.75 -3.55
CA THR A 360 -6.33 -0.98 -3.88
C THR A 360 -5.97 0.02 -2.77
N GLU A 361 -6.91 0.73 -2.17
CA GLU A 361 -6.65 1.63 -1.02
C GLU A 361 -6.16 0.88 0.22
N ILE A 362 -6.82 -0.20 0.62
CA ILE A 362 -6.39 -1.02 1.77
C ILE A 362 -5.00 -1.65 1.56
N LYS A 363 -4.61 -1.89 0.32
CA LYS A 363 -3.29 -2.46 0.00
C LYS A 363 -2.18 -1.44 -0.19
N VAL A 364 -2.50 -0.20 -0.49
CA VAL A 364 -1.52 0.90 -0.63
C VAL A 364 -0.85 1.23 0.71
N ASP A 365 -1.52 1.10 1.84
CA ASP A 365 -0.95 1.36 3.17
C ASP A 365 -0.12 0.22 3.78
N LYS A 366 -0.28 -1.00 3.30
CA LYS A 366 0.62 -2.13 3.62
C LYS A 366 1.90 -2.16 2.75
N GLN A 367 2.21 -1.08 2.10
CA GLN A 367 3.06 -0.94 0.92
C GLN A 367 4.55 -0.78 1.16
N ASN A 368 5.20 -1.47 2.03
CA ASN A 368 6.63 -1.66 1.78
C ASN A 368 7.01 -3.09 1.37
N GLN A 369 6.06 -3.99 1.17
CA GLN A 369 6.30 -5.35 0.63
C GLN A 369 5.18 -5.95 -0.23
N GLU A 370 4.09 -5.25 -0.54
CA GLU A 370 2.93 -5.77 -1.28
C GLU A 370 2.54 -5.03 -2.57
N ILE A 371 3.38 -4.18 -3.12
CA ILE A 371 3.19 -3.60 -4.48
C ILE A 371 3.09 -4.72 -5.53
N THR A 372 3.79 -5.81 -5.36
CA THR A 372 3.72 -7.00 -6.23
C THR A 372 2.39 -7.76 -6.15
N SER A 373 1.65 -7.72 -5.06
CA SER A 373 0.34 -8.38 -4.99
C SER A 373 -0.80 -7.49 -5.47
N ILE A 374 -0.63 -6.19 -5.49
CA ILE A 374 -1.53 -5.24 -6.16
C ILE A 374 -1.36 -5.37 -7.69
N VAL A 375 -0.13 -5.44 -8.17
CA VAL A 375 0.15 -5.65 -9.60
C VAL A 375 -0.24 -7.05 -10.06
N SER A 376 -0.14 -8.09 -9.28
CA SER A 376 -0.55 -9.45 -9.68
C SER A 376 -2.03 -9.74 -9.44
N LYS A 377 -2.72 -9.04 -8.54
CA LYS A 377 -4.19 -8.97 -8.59
C LYS A 377 -4.69 -8.03 -9.70
N GLN A 378 -3.91 -7.04 -10.08
CA GLN A 378 -4.12 -6.30 -11.32
C GLN A 378 -3.97 -7.18 -12.56
N GLU A 379 -3.11 -8.18 -12.57
CA GLU A 379 -2.98 -9.11 -13.70
C GLU A 379 -4.04 -10.22 -13.71
N SER A 380 -4.62 -10.63 -12.62
CA SER A 380 -5.71 -11.61 -12.58
C SER A 380 -7.11 -10.99 -12.57
N LEU A 381 -7.26 -9.73 -12.21
CA LEU A 381 -8.36 -8.84 -12.57
C LEU A 381 -8.35 -8.51 -14.09
N GLU A 382 -7.44 -9.10 -14.86
CA GLU A 382 -7.13 -8.73 -16.23
C GLU A 382 -7.97 -9.44 -17.25
N ASN A 383 -9.18 -9.80 -17.00
CA ASN A 383 -10.03 -9.94 -18.16
C ASN A 383 -11.42 -9.29 -18.04
N GLU A 384 -11.82 -8.86 -16.90
CA GLU A 384 -13.01 -8.01 -16.77
C GLU A 384 -12.86 -6.93 -15.73
N THR A 385 -12.00 -7.00 -14.80
CA THR A 385 -11.47 -5.84 -14.11
C THR A 385 -10.21 -5.33 -14.76
N LYS A 386 -9.58 -5.95 -15.75
CA LYS A 386 -8.85 -5.23 -16.72
C LYS A 386 -9.82 -4.66 -17.73
N GLN A 387 -10.99 -4.97 -17.85
CA GLN A 387 -11.89 -4.07 -18.42
C GLN A 387 -12.44 -3.15 -17.35
N GLU A 388 -12.48 -3.39 -16.23
CA GLU A 388 -12.92 -2.39 -15.34
C GLU A 388 -11.89 -2.01 -14.33
N PHE A 389 -10.77 -2.59 -14.27
CA PHE A 389 -9.65 -1.92 -13.62
C PHE A 389 -8.56 -1.62 -14.60
N SER A 390 -8.39 -1.93 -15.50
CA SER A 390 -7.96 -1.36 -16.64
C SER A 390 -9.20 -0.73 -16.96
N GLN A 391 -10.21 -0.82 -16.43
CA GLN A 391 -11.06 0.14 -16.40
C GLN A 391 -11.01 0.78 -14.97
N ILE A 392 -10.47 0.51 -14.17
CA ILE A 392 -10.03 1.37 -13.10
C ILE A 392 -8.54 1.29 -12.89
N VAL A 393 -7.82 0.59 -13.36
CA VAL A 393 -6.42 0.85 -13.72
C VAL A 393 -6.46 0.81 -15.15
N GLN A 394 -7.23 0.54 -15.69
CA GLN A 394 -7.61 1.02 -16.92
C GLN A 394 -8.79 1.85 -16.59
N ASN A 395 -9.36 1.96 -15.85
CA ASN A 395 -10.04 3.10 -15.47
C ASN A 395 -9.16 3.74 -14.44
N ILE A 396 -8.17 3.43 -13.89
CA ILE A 396 -7.02 4.22 -13.40
C ILE A 396 -5.90 3.98 -14.43
N ASN A 397 -5.85 3.27 -15.15
CA ASN A 397 -5.15 3.28 -16.39
C ASN A 397 -6.25 3.19 -17.53
N SER A 398 -7.38 3.27 -17.34
CA SER A 398 -8.43 3.74 -18.17
C SER A 398 -9.11 4.70 -17.49
N ILE A 399 -8.77 5.02 -16.41
CA ILE A 399 -8.76 6.24 -15.81
C ILE A 399 -7.36 6.60 -16.01
N THR A 400 -6.40 6.09 -16.16
CA THR A 400 -5.17 6.47 -16.74
C THR A 400 -5.25 5.83 -18.15
N THR A 401 -5.98 5.17 -18.66
CA THR A 401 -6.19 4.86 -20.01
C THR A 401 -7.77 5.03 -20.44
N THR A 402 -8.55 5.30 -19.74
CA THR A 402 -9.81 6.02 -19.94
C THR A 402 -9.74 7.33 -19.33
N ILE A 403 -8.93 7.61 -18.59
CA ILE A 403 -8.21 8.73 -18.38
C ILE A 403 -7.13 8.60 -19.42
N GLN A 404 -6.72 7.88 -20.17
CA GLN A 404 -5.97 7.78 -21.35
C GLN A 404 -6.95 7.41 -22.47
N THR A 405 -8.01 7.12 -22.51
CA THR A 405 -9.07 7.07 -23.50
C THR A 405 -10.34 7.77 -23.05
N THR A 406 -10.50 8.25 -21.87
CA THR A 406 -11.51 9.16 -21.34
C THR A 406 -10.95 10.06 -20.26
N GLY A 407 -9.64 10.26 -20.26
CA GLY A 407 -9.00 11.10 -19.32
C GLY A 407 -7.63 10.66 -18.89
N GLY A 408 -6.77 10.17 -19.79
CA GLY A 408 -5.37 9.76 -19.54
C GLY A 408 -4.55 10.81 -18.79
N SER A 409 -3.35 10.49 -18.43
CA SER A 409 -2.39 11.44 -17.89
C SER A 409 -2.32 12.68 -18.74
N ASN A 410 -1.97 13.79 -18.12
CA ASN A 410 -1.73 15.05 -18.79
C ASN A 410 -0.69 14.90 -19.89
N LEU A 411 -1.01 15.34 -21.08
CA LEU A 411 -0.11 15.37 -22.22
C LEU A 411 0.73 16.65 -22.27
N ILE A 412 0.36 17.67 -21.49
CA ILE A 412 1.10 18.94 -21.39
C ILE A 412 2.19 18.81 -20.35
N ARG A 413 3.44 18.96 -20.77
CA ARG A 413 4.59 19.00 -19.87
C ARG A 413 4.76 20.37 -19.25
N ASN A 414 5.28 20.40 -18.01
CA ASN A 414 5.45 21.64 -17.25
C ASN A 414 4.19 22.52 -17.25
N SER A 415 3.06 21.87 -17.09
CA SER A 415 1.70 22.41 -17.29
C SER A 415 1.28 23.45 -16.23
N VAL A 416 2.10 23.65 -15.21
CA VAL A 416 1.95 24.66 -14.16
C VAL A 416 3.16 25.60 -14.06
N GLY A 417 4.15 25.46 -14.95
CA GLY A 417 5.32 26.34 -14.98
C GLY A 417 6.33 26.10 -13.85
N TYR A 418 6.36 24.93 -13.22
CA TYR A 418 7.22 24.62 -12.08
C TYR A 418 8.72 24.68 -12.41
N ASN A 419 9.10 24.38 -13.66
CA ASN A 419 10.46 24.42 -14.15
C ASN A 419 10.64 25.62 -15.07
N ALA A 420 11.07 26.73 -14.48
CA ALA A 420 11.26 27.98 -15.17
C ALA A 420 12.48 28.76 -14.64
N THR A 421 13.06 29.57 -15.50
CA THR A 421 14.04 30.60 -15.18
C THR A 421 13.51 31.97 -15.64
N ALA A 422 14.23 33.04 -15.37
CA ALA A 422 13.86 34.37 -15.87
C ALA A 422 13.76 34.42 -17.42
N GLU A 423 14.53 33.56 -18.10
CA GLU A 423 14.63 33.56 -19.56
C GLU A 423 13.76 32.50 -20.24
N GLU A 424 13.45 31.39 -19.55
CA GLU A 424 12.81 30.20 -20.13
C GLU A 424 11.78 29.57 -19.19
N ILE A 425 10.69 29.07 -19.74
CA ILE A 425 9.81 28.08 -19.12
C ILE A 425 10.01 26.77 -19.89
N VAL A 426 10.58 25.78 -19.23
CA VAL A 426 10.94 24.51 -19.89
C VAL A 426 9.71 23.89 -20.57
N ASN A 427 9.86 23.38 -21.78
CA ASN A 427 8.84 22.84 -22.66
C ASN A 427 7.87 23.88 -23.28
N TRP A 428 8.03 25.16 -22.98
CA TRP A 428 7.19 26.22 -23.57
C TRP A 428 8.04 27.21 -24.37
N GLU A 429 7.61 27.46 -25.61
CA GLU A 429 8.10 28.60 -26.36
C GLU A 429 7.39 29.87 -25.89
N LYS A 430 8.12 30.89 -25.47
CA LYS A 430 7.52 32.13 -24.98
C LYS A 430 7.84 33.32 -25.87
N THR A 431 6.86 34.23 -25.99
CA THR A 431 7.01 35.55 -26.63
C THR A 431 6.47 36.60 -25.68
N GLY A 432 7.20 37.73 -25.55
CA GLY A 432 6.85 38.78 -24.60
C GLY A 432 7.32 38.47 -23.18
N SER A 433 6.64 39.06 -22.20
CA SER A 433 6.98 38.91 -20.76
C SER A 433 6.08 37.89 -20.09
N VAL A 434 6.68 36.77 -19.71
CA VAL A 434 5.99 35.67 -19.04
C VAL A 434 6.80 35.27 -17.80
N ALA A 435 6.15 35.13 -16.66
CA ALA A 435 6.73 34.76 -15.38
C ALA A 435 6.00 33.55 -14.77
N THR A 436 6.57 32.98 -13.71
CA THR A 436 5.91 31.94 -12.93
C THR A 436 5.90 32.32 -11.46
N GLU A 437 4.78 32.03 -10.80
CA GLU A 437 4.57 32.34 -9.38
C GLU A 437 3.94 31.18 -8.63
N SER A 438 3.82 31.30 -7.32
CA SER A 438 3.17 30.33 -6.44
C SER A 438 1.71 30.73 -6.22
N SER A 439 0.78 29.83 -6.53
CA SER A 439 -0.64 30.02 -6.27
C SER A 439 -1.17 28.97 -5.27
N PRO A 440 -1.65 29.36 -4.09
CA PRO A 440 -2.24 28.45 -3.12
C PRO A 440 -3.57 27.83 -3.59
N GLU A 441 -4.15 28.35 -4.65
CA GLU A 441 -5.42 27.89 -5.21
C GLU A 441 -5.25 26.85 -6.33
N SER A 442 -4.00 26.60 -6.77
CA SER A 442 -3.70 25.50 -7.70
C SER A 442 -3.75 24.14 -7.00
N VAL A 443 -4.20 23.12 -7.72
CA VAL A 443 -4.20 21.72 -7.24
C VAL A 443 -2.80 21.23 -6.85
N SER A 444 -1.77 21.75 -7.51
CA SER A 444 -0.38 21.42 -7.24
C SER A 444 0.26 22.20 -6.08
N TYR A 445 -0.48 23.13 -5.44
CA TYR A 445 0.05 23.93 -4.34
C TYR A 445 0.52 23.08 -3.16
N GLY A 446 1.71 23.41 -2.65
CA GLY A 446 2.36 22.64 -1.60
C GLY A 446 3.20 21.45 -2.11
N ALA A 447 2.94 20.97 -3.33
CA ALA A 447 3.76 19.96 -3.98
C ALA A 447 4.95 20.56 -4.75
N ILE A 448 4.77 21.77 -5.30
CA ILE A 448 5.78 22.48 -6.11
C ILE A 448 5.85 23.96 -5.76
N SER A 449 7.02 24.58 -6.00
CA SER A 449 7.32 25.94 -5.57
C SER A 449 6.76 27.02 -6.50
N ALA A 450 6.59 26.73 -7.78
CA ALA A 450 5.93 27.61 -8.76
C ALA A 450 4.87 26.78 -9.48
N ASN A 451 3.65 27.26 -9.52
CA ASN A 451 2.51 26.51 -10.00
C ASN A 451 1.45 27.36 -10.70
N GLN A 452 1.82 28.55 -11.15
CA GLN A 452 1.01 29.40 -12.02
C GLN A 452 1.92 30.10 -13.03
N ILE A 453 1.41 30.35 -14.24
CA ILE A 453 2.10 31.06 -15.30
C ILE A 453 1.38 32.39 -15.51
N ASP A 454 2.11 33.50 -15.39
CA ASP A 454 1.64 34.85 -15.56
C ASP A 454 2.05 35.42 -16.92
N LEU A 455 1.11 35.92 -17.68
CA LEU A 455 1.36 36.55 -18.95
C LEU A 455 1.06 38.07 -18.86
N SER A 456 2.04 38.89 -19.26
CA SER A 456 1.90 40.34 -19.45
C SER A 456 1.16 40.67 -20.78
N PRO A 457 0.78 41.94 -21.03
CA PRO A 457 0.21 42.32 -22.30
C PRO A 457 1.04 41.91 -23.52
N SER A 458 0.39 41.54 -24.61
CA SER A 458 1.03 41.11 -25.86
C SER A 458 2.05 39.99 -25.70
N SER A 459 1.77 39.05 -24.81
CA SER A 459 2.63 37.89 -24.53
C SER A 459 1.94 36.60 -24.93
N SER A 460 2.73 35.58 -25.23
CA SER A 460 2.22 34.24 -25.49
C SER A 460 3.18 33.14 -25.05
N ILE A 461 2.61 31.96 -24.77
CA ILE A 461 3.33 30.70 -24.61
C ILE A 461 2.72 29.65 -25.53
N THR A 462 3.57 28.77 -26.05
CA THR A 462 3.16 27.69 -26.97
C THR A 462 3.87 26.39 -26.59
N GLN A 463 3.10 25.31 -26.58
CA GLN A 463 3.66 23.95 -26.49
C GLN A 463 3.03 23.06 -27.54
N ARG A 464 3.87 22.38 -28.33
CA ARG A 464 3.42 21.32 -29.24
C ARG A 464 3.33 20.00 -28.48
N VAL A 465 2.14 19.42 -28.50
CA VAL A 465 1.81 18.16 -27.83
C VAL A 465 1.51 17.10 -28.89
N SER A 466 2.25 15.99 -28.85
CA SER A 466 1.99 14.86 -29.75
C SER A 466 0.73 14.11 -29.33
N VAL A 467 -0.12 13.78 -30.28
CA VAL A 467 -1.37 13.05 -30.08
C VAL A 467 -1.51 11.94 -31.11
N ASP A 468 -2.38 10.99 -30.83
CA ASP A 468 -2.73 9.92 -31.78
C ASP A 468 -3.93 10.36 -32.62
N ASN A 469 -3.81 10.31 -33.94
CA ASN A 469 -4.89 10.69 -34.87
C ASN A 469 -5.82 9.52 -35.23
N THR A 470 -5.83 8.43 -34.49
CA THR A 470 -6.63 7.24 -34.77
C THR A 470 -8.14 7.39 -34.46
N GLY A 471 -8.62 8.60 -34.31
CA GLY A 471 -10.05 8.90 -34.07
C GLY A 471 -10.41 9.08 -32.60
N SER A 472 -9.44 9.13 -31.72
CA SER A 472 -9.65 9.45 -30.29
C SER A 472 -10.03 10.93 -30.15
N ALA A 473 -10.98 11.23 -29.26
CA ALA A 473 -11.28 12.59 -28.83
C ALA A 473 -10.26 13.06 -27.78
N TYR A 474 -10.06 14.37 -27.69
CA TYR A 474 -9.20 15.02 -26.70
C TYR A 474 -9.94 16.17 -26.01
N SER A 475 -9.59 16.42 -24.75
CA SER A 475 -10.16 17.51 -23.97
C SER A 475 -9.06 18.28 -23.25
N LEU A 476 -9.09 19.62 -23.37
CA LEU A 476 -8.22 20.55 -22.66
C LEU A 476 -9.00 21.21 -21.52
N SER A 477 -8.44 21.24 -20.33
CA SER A 477 -8.97 21.97 -19.18
C SER A 477 -7.86 22.78 -18.52
N PHE A 478 -8.21 23.92 -17.96
CA PHE A 478 -7.30 24.78 -17.22
C PHE A 478 -8.07 25.71 -16.29
N ARG A 479 -7.37 26.29 -15.33
CA ARG A 479 -7.90 27.41 -14.52
C ARG A 479 -7.19 28.69 -14.91
N ALA A 480 -7.93 29.75 -15.04
CA ALA A 480 -7.39 31.05 -15.38
C ALA A 480 -7.96 32.14 -14.47
N LYS A 481 -7.13 33.16 -14.26
CA LYS A 481 -7.43 34.33 -13.46
C LYS A 481 -7.04 35.55 -14.30
N LYS A 482 -7.94 36.51 -14.39
CA LYS A 482 -7.83 37.65 -15.31
C LYS A 482 -7.93 38.99 -14.60
N GLY A 483 -7.34 40.00 -15.20
CA GLY A 483 -7.43 41.39 -14.76
C GLY A 483 -8.66 42.12 -15.31
N ALA A 484 -8.73 43.41 -15.00
CA ALA A 484 -9.89 44.26 -15.29
C ALA A 484 -10.01 44.68 -16.77
N THR A 485 -8.98 44.54 -17.59
CA THR A 485 -8.96 44.94 -19.01
C THR A 485 -8.32 43.88 -19.88
N GLY A 486 -8.61 43.93 -21.16
CA GLY A 486 -8.04 43.06 -22.18
C GLY A 486 -8.68 41.69 -22.29
N VAL A 487 -8.17 40.88 -23.19
CA VAL A 487 -8.63 39.53 -23.51
C VAL A 487 -7.45 38.58 -23.56
N ALA A 488 -7.60 37.40 -22.96
CA ALA A 488 -6.69 36.29 -23.18
C ALA A 488 -7.41 35.21 -24.00
N THR A 489 -6.68 34.52 -24.86
CA THR A 489 -7.21 33.42 -25.67
C THR A 489 -6.35 32.19 -25.48
N VAL A 490 -6.99 31.05 -25.26
CA VAL A 490 -6.34 29.73 -25.24
C VAL A 490 -6.79 28.98 -26.47
N HIS A 491 -5.82 28.46 -27.22
CA HIS A 491 -6.04 27.72 -28.44
C HIS A 491 -5.59 26.28 -28.28
N LEU A 492 -6.34 25.38 -28.85
CA LEU A 492 -5.93 23.99 -29.13
C LEU A 492 -5.95 23.85 -30.66
N ARG A 493 -4.80 23.96 -31.31
CA ARG A 493 -4.67 24.14 -32.75
C ARG A 493 -3.92 23.00 -33.42
N ASN A 494 -4.38 22.57 -34.58
CA ASN A 494 -3.63 21.74 -35.51
C ASN A 494 -3.49 22.43 -36.88
N SER A 495 -3.08 21.75 -37.95
CA SER A 495 -2.90 22.37 -39.26
C SER A 495 -4.20 22.82 -39.93
N VAL A 496 -5.35 22.33 -39.48
CA VAL A 496 -6.67 22.54 -40.11
C VAL A 496 -7.61 23.30 -39.19
N ASP A 497 -7.64 22.91 -37.90
CA ASP A 497 -8.60 23.40 -36.93
C ASP A 497 -7.94 24.26 -35.85
N ASP A 498 -8.68 25.22 -35.34
CA ASP A 498 -8.30 26.07 -34.21
C ASP A 498 -9.48 26.18 -33.24
N TYR A 499 -9.43 25.36 -32.19
CA TYR A 499 -10.42 25.38 -31.12
C TYR A 499 -10.00 26.38 -30.06
N THR A 500 -10.86 27.36 -29.76
CA THR A 500 -10.47 28.48 -28.90
C THR A 500 -11.41 28.69 -27.73
N VAL A 501 -10.83 29.11 -26.60
CA VAL A 501 -11.55 29.68 -25.46
C VAL A 501 -11.07 31.11 -25.25
N THR A 502 -11.97 32.05 -25.40
CA THR A 502 -11.72 33.47 -25.13
C THR A 502 -12.10 33.79 -23.68
N ILE A 503 -11.18 34.38 -22.94
CA ILE A 503 -11.33 34.74 -21.53
C ILE A 503 -11.44 36.27 -21.48
N PRO A 504 -12.65 36.84 -21.39
CA PRO A 504 -12.86 38.28 -21.39
C PRO A 504 -12.43 38.89 -20.06
N ALA A 505 -12.16 40.20 -20.05
CA ALA A 505 -11.89 40.97 -18.85
C ALA A 505 -12.95 40.74 -17.74
N GLY A 506 -12.56 40.73 -16.51
CA GLY A 506 -13.41 40.50 -15.34
C GLY A 506 -13.22 41.56 -14.26
N LYS A 507 -14.19 41.70 -13.36
CA LYS A 507 -14.13 42.73 -12.31
C LYS A 507 -13.22 42.35 -11.13
N GLU A 508 -12.92 41.09 -10.98
CA GLU A 508 -12.09 40.58 -9.87
C GLU A 508 -11.21 39.44 -10.36
N ALA A 509 -10.02 39.36 -9.80
CA ALA A 509 -9.03 38.34 -10.12
C ALA A 509 -9.38 36.99 -9.39
N LEU A 510 -10.47 36.36 -9.81
CA LEU A 510 -10.87 35.05 -9.32
C LEU A 510 -10.45 33.93 -10.28
N TRP A 511 -10.12 32.78 -9.75
CA TRP A 511 -9.83 31.59 -10.51
C TRP A 511 -11.13 30.97 -11.05
N GLU A 512 -11.24 30.86 -12.36
CA GLU A 512 -12.33 30.20 -13.06
C GLU A 512 -11.79 29.02 -13.87
N THR A 513 -12.59 27.96 -14.04
CA THR A 513 -12.23 26.80 -14.86
C THR A 513 -12.78 26.94 -16.26
N PHE A 514 -11.96 26.68 -17.25
CA PHE A 514 -12.28 26.69 -18.66
C PHE A 514 -11.92 25.36 -19.31
N ASN A 515 -12.63 25.02 -20.41
CA ASN A 515 -12.36 23.77 -21.11
C ASN A 515 -12.69 23.84 -22.60
N ILE A 516 -12.02 23.00 -23.38
CA ILE A 516 -12.31 22.63 -24.74
C ILE A 516 -12.48 21.12 -24.74
N THR A 517 -13.64 20.59 -25.10
CA THR A 517 -13.93 19.16 -24.93
C THR A 517 -14.26 18.48 -26.25
N ALA A 518 -14.00 17.17 -26.29
CA ALA A 518 -14.39 16.26 -27.36
C ALA A 518 -13.88 16.68 -28.77
N VAL A 519 -12.65 17.19 -28.85
CA VAL A 519 -12.05 17.56 -30.15
C VAL A 519 -11.26 16.37 -30.71
N THR A 520 -11.42 16.12 -32.01
CA THR A 520 -10.67 15.07 -32.72
C THR A 520 -9.53 15.70 -33.49
N PRO A 521 -8.27 15.28 -33.33
CA PRO A 521 -7.15 15.85 -34.05
C PRO A 521 -7.19 15.47 -35.53
N HIS A 522 -6.84 16.40 -36.38
CA HIS A 522 -6.60 16.12 -37.79
C HIS A 522 -5.16 15.62 -38.04
N ASP A 523 -4.25 16.07 -37.21
CA ASP A 523 -2.81 15.75 -37.25
C ASP A 523 -2.38 14.87 -36.06
N ILE A 524 -1.11 14.51 -36.04
CA ILE A 524 -0.46 13.80 -34.91
C ILE A 524 0.00 14.74 -33.79
N TYR A 525 -0.47 15.98 -33.77
CA TYR A 525 -0.15 16.98 -32.76
C TYR A 525 -1.29 17.99 -32.57
N PHE A 526 -1.28 18.63 -31.38
CA PHE A 526 -1.90 19.93 -31.13
C PHE A 526 -0.84 20.92 -30.64
N ASP A 527 -0.93 22.15 -31.10
CA ASP A 527 -0.27 23.29 -30.48
C ASP A 527 -1.23 23.89 -29.44
N VAL A 528 -0.84 23.84 -28.18
CA VAL A 528 -1.51 24.54 -27.07
C VAL A 528 -0.90 25.92 -26.99
N ILE A 529 -1.69 26.95 -27.31
CA ILE A 529 -1.24 28.34 -27.36
C ILE A 529 -2.06 29.14 -26.36
N ILE A 530 -1.40 29.96 -25.57
CA ILE A 530 -2.01 30.88 -24.61
C ILE A 530 -1.48 32.25 -24.95
N GLU A 531 -2.35 33.19 -25.27
CA GLU A 531 -1.95 34.54 -25.67
C GLU A 531 -2.82 35.63 -25.03
N THR A 532 -2.22 36.79 -24.83
CA THR A 532 -2.85 38.00 -24.30
C THR A 532 -2.80 39.11 -25.31
N ASP A 533 -3.86 39.94 -25.39
CA ASP A 533 -3.88 41.15 -26.20
C ASP A 533 -3.06 42.31 -25.57
N SER A 534 -2.97 43.43 -26.29
CA SER A 534 -2.23 44.61 -25.83
C SER A 534 -2.87 45.32 -24.63
N ASP A 535 -4.14 45.08 -24.38
CA ASP A 535 -4.94 45.77 -23.37
C ASP A 535 -5.09 44.96 -22.09
N THR A 536 -4.57 43.70 -22.07
CA THR A 536 -4.61 42.80 -20.92
C THR A 536 -3.83 43.37 -19.75
N SER A 537 -4.51 43.70 -18.66
CA SER A 537 -3.88 44.26 -17.47
C SER A 537 -3.19 43.17 -16.61
N TYR A 538 -3.71 41.95 -16.63
CA TYR A 538 -3.18 40.79 -15.88
C TYR A 538 -3.85 39.51 -16.38
N PHE A 539 -3.07 38.47 -16.55
CA PHE A 539 -3.58 37.14 -16.86
C PHE A 539 -2.66 36.08 -16.23
N ALA A 540 -3.25 35.17 -15.51
CA ALA A 540 -2.56 33.99 -14.94
C ALA A 540 -3.31 32.71 -15.29
N ILE A 541 -2.57 31.65 -15.53
CA ILE A 541 -3.11 30.32 -15.83
C ILE A 541 -2.42 29.25 -15.01
N THR A 542 -3.17 28.23 -14.63
CA THR A 542 -2.67 27.09 -13.86
C THR A 542 -3.49 25.84 -14.18
N ASP A 543 -3.04 24.70 -13.67
CA ASP A 543 -3.74 23.42 -13.76
C ASP A 543 -4.13 23.03 -15.19
N LEU A 544 -3.24 23.32 -16.18
CA LEU A 544 -3.47 22.93 -17.56
C LEU A 544 -3.37 21.40 -17.69
N ILE A 545 -4.37 20.83 -18.36
CA ILE A 545 -4.37 19.41 -18.68
C ILE A 545 -5.01 19.17 -20.05
N LEU A 546 -4.28 18.52 -20.92
CA LEU A 546 -4.79 17.94 -22.16
C LEU A 546 -4.84 16.43 -21.99
N ASN A 547 -6.02 15.86 -22.05
CA ASN A 547 -6.24 14.43 -21.89
C ASN A 547 -6.94 13.81 -23.10
N ILE A 548 -6.73 12.50 -23.29
CA ILE A 548 -7.51 11.69 -24.23
C ILE A 548 -8.92 11.51 -23.66
N GLY A 549 -9.94 11.69 -24.44
CA GLY A 549 -11.34 11.50 -24.09
C GLY A 549 -12.20 12.71 -24.40
N ASP A 550 -13.49 12.54 -24.33
CA ASP A 550 -14.51 13.56 -24.60
C ASP A 550 -14.86 14.42 -23.37
N THR A 551 -14.27 14.09 -22.22
CA THR A 551 -14.46 14.77 -20.94
C THR A 551 -13.15 15.23 -20.34
N THR A 552 -13.19 16.29 -19.55
CA THR A 552 -12.03 16.80 -18.80
C THR A 552 -11.88 16.05 -17.48
N ILE A 553 -10.64 16.00 -17.00
CA ILE A 553 -10.28 15.37 -15.73
C ILE A 553 -9.59 16.35 -14.79
N PRO A 554 -9.51 16.05 -13.47
CA PRO A 554 -8.68 16.81 -12.54
C PRO A 554 -7.22 16.84 -12.98
N TRP A 555 -6.53 17.95 -12.69
CA TRP A 555 -5.14 18.11 -13.05
C TRP A 555 -4.24 17.02 -12.45
N THR A 556 -3.34 16.50 -13.29
CA THR A 556 -2.22 15.63 -12.92
C THR A 556 -0.98 16.09 -13.67
N SER A 557 0.22 15.76 -13.20
CA SER A 557 1.45 15.95 -14.00
C SER A 557 1.45 15.05 -15.24
N ALA A 558 2.32 15.36 -16.22
CA ALA A 558 2.54 14.47 -17.36
C ALA A 558 3.09 13.10 -16.92
N VAL A 559 2.92 12.06 -17.75
CA VAL A 559 3.30 10.66 -17.40
C VAL A 559 4.78 10.51 -17.03
N ASP A 560 5.62 11.30 -17.66
CA ASP A 560 7.06 11.29 -17.49
C ASP A 560 7.58 12.35 -16.50
N GLU A 561 6.67 13.02 -15.77
CA GLU A 561 6.99 14.02 -14.77
C GLU A 561 6.65 13.55 -13.36
N ILE A 562 7.62 13.56 -12.47
CA ILE A 562 7.42 13.38 -11.03
C ILE A 562 7.64 14.74 -10.38
N LEU A 563 6.56 15.33 -9.88
CA LEU A 563 6.58 16.65 -9.26
C LEU A 563 6.34 16.53 -7.77
N SER A 564 7.33 16.99 -6.99
CA SER A 564 7.18 17.23 -5.56
C SER A 564 7.85 18.55 -5.21
N ARG A 565 7.53 19.11 -4.04
CA ARG A 565 8.14 20.35 -3.57
C ARG A 565 9.68 20.31 -3.57
N ASP A 566 10.24 19.17 -3.19
CA ASP A 566 11.67 19.01 -2.96
C ASP A 566 12.38 18.23 -4.08
N VAL A 567 11.64 17.49 -4.90
CA VAL A 567 12.20 16.68 -6.00
C VAL A 567 11.33 16.83 -7.25
N ALA A 568 11.95 17.17 -8.37
CA ALA A 568 11.32 17.13 -9.68
C ALA A 568 12.13 16.25 -10.63
N VAL A 569 11.45 15.43 -11.41
CA VAL A 569 12.04 14.60 -12.47
C VAL A 569 11.24 14.85 -13.73
N ASP A 570 11.92 15.21 -14.81
CA ASP A 570 11.32 15.42 -16.14
C ASP A 570 12.28 14.97 -17.26
N SER A 571 11.92 15.24 -18.49
CA SER A 571 12.74 14.90 -19.65
C SER A 571 14.10 15.60 -19.72
N HIS A 572 14.36 16.60 -18.89
CA HIS A 572 15.59 17.37 -18.82
C HIS A 572 16.48 16.94 -17.65
N GLY A 573 15.98 16.11 -16.73
CA GLY A 573 16.78 15.58 -15.65
C GLY A 573 16.10 15.55 -14.28
N VAL A 574 16.90 15.60 -13.23
CA VAL A 574 16.48 15.52 -11.84
C VAL A 574 16.88 16.79 -11.10
N ILE A 575 15.96 17.41 -10.39
CA ILE A 575 16.20 18.55 -9.52
C ILE A 575 15.80 18.17 -8.10
N VAL A 576 16.73 18.35 -7.14
CA VAL A 576 16.45 18.21 -5.71
C VAL A 576 16.64 19.57 -5.04
N ARG A 577 15.62 20.04 -4.34
CA ARG A 577 15.61 21.35 -3.67
C ARG A 577 15.64 21.19 -2.17
N SER A 578 16.20 22.17 -1.48
CA SER A 578 16.09 22.27 -0.03
C SER A 578 14.69 22.74 0.36
N SER A 579 14.09 22.07 1.36
CA SER A 579 12.77 22.48 1.89
C SER A 579 12.83 23.77 2.76
N THR A 580 14.04 24.21 3.13
CA THR A 580 14.26 25.33 4.07
C THR A 580 15.04 26.49 3.48
N THR A 581 15.78 26.25 2.41
CA THR A 581 16.55 27.25 1.65
C THR A 581 16.22 27.11 0.17
N ASN A 582 16.63 28.07 -0.65
CA ASN A 582 16.47 27.94 -2.10
C ASN A 582 17.58 27.10 -2.76
N ASP A 583 18.44 26.47 -1.98
CA ASP A 583 19.52 25.65 -2.52
C ASP A 583 18.98 24.46 -3.31
N SER A 584 19.65 24.07 -4.37
CA SER A 584 19.26 22.92 -5.19
C SER A 584 20.45 22.17 -5.78
N VAL A 585 20.21 20.90 -6.09
CA VAL A 585 21.13 20.07 -6.89
C VAL A 585 20.38 19.64 -8.15
N ARG A 586 21.03 19.74 -9.30
CA ARG A 586 20.51 19.34 -10.60
C ARG A 586 21.41 18.29 -11.24
N LEU A 587 20.80 17.28 -11.81
CA LEU A 587 21.45 16.30 -12.68
C LEU A 587 20.74 16.35 -14.04
N ASP A 588 21.38 16.97 -15.01
CA ASP A 588 20.84 17.18 -16.35
C ASP A 588 21.90 16.90 -17.44
N GLU A 589 21.64 17.26 -18.68
CA GLU A 589 22.58 17.08 -19.79
C GLU A 589 23.90 17.85 -19.62
N GLN A 590 23.91 18.89 -18.77
CA GLN A 590 25.11 19.67 -18.44
C GLN A 590 25.91 19.06 -17.28
N GLY A 591 25.40 17.98 -16.65
CA GLY A 591 26.07 17.27 -15.56
C GLY A 591 25.38 17.43 -14.19
N LEU A 592 26.12 17.12 -13.12
CA LEU A 592 25.68 17.32 -11.73
C LEU A 592 26.09 18.69 -11.26
N ARG A 593 25.12 19.55 -10.94
CA ARG A 593 25.36 20.93 -10.52
C ARG A 593 24.66 21.24 -9.20
N GLY A 594 25.34 22.03 -8.35
CA GLY A 594 24.78 22.54 -7.09
C GLY A 594 24.64 24.05 -7.13
N PHE A 595 23.52 24.53 -6.66
CA PHE A 595 23.16 25.95 -6.62
C PHE A 595 22.85 26.37 -5.17
N SER A 596 23.25 27.57 -4.79
CA SER A 596 22.99 28.15 -3.47
C SER A 596 22.52 29.59 -3.58
N ASP A 597 21.54 29.95 -2.74
CA ASP A 597 21.02 31.31 -2.58
C ASP A 597 21.52 32.00 -1.31
N ALA A 598 22.61 31.52 -0.73
CA ALA A 598 23.15 32.05 0.54
C ALA A 598 23.59 33.52 0.45
N SER A 599 23.86 34.05 -0.75
CA SER A 599 24.20 35.46 -1.01
C SER A 599 22.98 36.35 -1.32
N GLY A 600 21.78 35.80 -1.38
CA GLY A 600 20.54 36.45 -1.87
C GLY A 600 20.43 36.49 -3.39
N THR A 601 21.35 35.82 -4.08
CA THR A 601 21.29 35.56 -5.54
C THR A 601 21.69 34.13 -5.76
N MET A 602 20.93 33.42 -6.64
CA MET A 602 21.23 32.03 -6.94
C MET A 602 22.54 31.90 -7.70
N GLU A 603 23.53 31.26 -7.09
CA GLU A 603 24.84 31.02 -7.67
C GLU A 603 25.15 29.53 -7.80
N GLU A 604 25.78 29.13 -8.90
CA GLU A 604 26.31 27.79 -9.04
C GLU A 604 27.57 27.65 -8.19
N VAL A 605 27.53 26.74 -7.21
CA VAL A 605 28.62 26.54 -6.23
C VAL A 605 29.37 25.24 -6.45
N PHE A 606 28.89 24.39 -7.31
CA PHE A 606 29.46 23.09 -7.61
C PHE A 606 29.00 22.59 -8.97
N ALA A 607 29.92 22.14 -9.80
CA ALA A 607 29.62 21.47 -11.06
C ALA A 607 30.56 20.28 -11.30
N VAL A 608 30.00 19.18 -11.78
CA VAL A 608 30.73 18.03 -12.34
C VAL A 608 30.13 17.73 -13.70
N ASN A 609 30.88 17.97 -14.73
CA ASN A 609 30.50 17.63 -16.10
C ASN A 609 31.60 16.80 -16.78
N ARG A 610 31.45 16.57 -18.07
CA ARG A 610 32.39 15.76 -18.84
C ARG A 610 33.85 16.27 -18.80
N ASP A 611 34.02 17.57 -18.77
CA ASP A 611 35.31 18.21 -18.99
C ASP A 611 35.91 18.83 -17.72
N VAL A 612 35.08 19.27 -16.78
CA VAL A 612 35.51 20.03 -15.60
C VAL A 612 34.70 19.64 -14.36
N THR A 613 35.37 19.63 -13.21
CA THR A 613 34.75 19.73 -11.89
C THR A 613 35.07 21.09 -11.31
N ASP A 614 34.07 21.96 -11.17
CA ASP A 614 34.20 23.29 -10.57
C ASP A 614 33.51 23.33 -9.20
N THR A 615 34.15 23.97 -8.25
CA THR A 615 33.61 24.15 -6.90
C THR A 615 34.21 25.36 -6.23
N SER A 616 33.36 26.17 -5.60
CA SER A 616 33.78 27.34 -4.83
C SER A 616 34.62 26.95 -3.61
N LYS A 617 34.47 25.74 -3.08
CA LYS A 617 35.19 25.25 -1.90
C LYS A 617 35.27 23.74 -1.86
N LEU A 618 36.50 23.18 -1.85
CA LEU A 618 36.71 21.72 -1.72
C LEU A 618 37.23 21.36 -0.34
N ARG A 619 36.56 20.43 0.36
CA ARG A 619 37.02 19.86 1.63
C ARG A 619 37.21 18.36 1.50
N ALA A 620 38.44 17.90 1.39
CA ALA A 620 38.75 16.46 1.41
C ALA A 620 39.13 16.04 2.85
N LYS A 621 38.53 14.96 3.33
CA LYS A 621 38.80 14.40 4.68
C LYS A 621 40.05 13.54 4.72
N LYS A 622 40.45 12.91 3.61
CA LYS A 622 41.61 12.02 3.54
C LYS A 622 42.64 12.48 2.50
N GLN A 623 42.26 12.52 1.24
CA GLN A 623 43.17 12.87 0.15
C GLN A 623 42.42 13.41 -1.06
N ILE A 624 43.10 14.15 -1.90
CA ILE A 624 42.72 14.49 -3.26
C ILE A 624 43.76 13.85 -4.18
N SER A 625 43.35 13.01 -5.13
CA SER A 625 44.22 12.39 -6.13
C SER A 625 43.91 12.96 -7.51
N MET A 626 44.88 13.48 -8.18
CA MET A 626 44.80 13.99 -9.54
C MET A 626 46.01 13.44 -10.30
N ALA A 627 45.77 12.56 -11.26
CA ALA A 627 46.89 12.01 -12.03
C ALA A 627 47.62 13.14 -12.81
N PRO A 628 48.95 13.27 -12.75
CA PRO A 628 49.87 12.43 -12.00
C PRO A 628 50.16 12.92 -10.56
N ILE A 629 49.35 13.77 -9.98
CA ILE A 629 49.59 14.39 -8.68
C ILE A 629 48.48 13.99 -7.68
N LYS A 630 48.90 13.72 -6.45
CA LYS A 630 48.03 13.43 -5.30
C LYS A 630 48.26 14.44 -4.20
N ILE A 631 47.19 15.01 -3.67
CA ILE A 631 47.26 15.93 -2.50
C ILE A 631 46.89 15.10 -1.26
N VAL A 632 47.82 14.95 -0.33
CA VAL A 632 47.64 14.17 0.89
C VAL A 632 47.86 15.03 2.15
N PRO A 633 47.08 14.77 3.23
CA PRO A 633 47.30 15.47 4.50
C PRO A 633 48.55 14.94 5.20
N ILE A 634 49.37 15.82 5.74
CA ILE A 634 50.42 15.52 6.72
C ILE A 634 49.78 15.65 8.09
N THR A 635 49.54 14.55 8.78
CA THR A 635 48.76 14.52 10.02
C THR A 635 49.58 14.65 11.30
N SER A 636 50.92 14.65 11.19
CA SER A 636 51.84 14.75 12.35
C SER A 636 53.14 15.45 12.01
N GLY A 637 53.77 16.07 12.99
CA GLY A 637 55.04 16.78 12.90
C GLY A 637 54.92 18.30 12.74
N PRO A 638 56.06 19.05 12.74
CA PRO A 638 56.06 20.52 12.73
C PRO A 638 55.58 21.14 11.41
N MET A 639 55.34 20.34 10.39
CA MET A 639 54.85 20.74 9.06
C MET A 639 53.46 20.12 8.75
N ALA A 640 52.61 19.98 9.76
CA ALA A 640 51.24 19.53 9.55
C ALA A 640 50.52 20.43 8.53
N GLY A 641 49.89 19.80 7.50
CA GLY A 641 49.28 20.52 6.38
C GLY A 641 48.98 19.57 5.21
N TRP A 642 49.11 20.05 4.00
CA TRP A 642 48.89 19.29 2.77
C TRP A 642 50.14 19.21 1.93
N SER A 643 50.43 18.05 1.37
CA SER A 643 51.57 17.81 0.49
C SER A 643 51.09 17.36 -0.90
N PHE A 644 51.79 17.82 -1.93
CA PHE A 644 51.66 17.37 -3.29
C PHE A 644 52.64 16.20 -3.52
N VAL A 645 52.10 15.06 -3.87
CA VAL A 645 52.90 13.84 -4.15
C VAL A 645 52.63 13.42 -5.59
N GLN A 646 53.71 13.20 -6.35
CA GLN A 646 53.60 12.64 -7.69
C GLN A 646 53.24 11.15 -7.59
N ILE A 647 52.22 10.72 -8.33
CA ILE A 647 51.79 9.32 -8.41
C ILE A 647 52.63 8.66 -9.53
N GLY A 648 53.30 7.54 -9.21
CA GLY A 648 53.97 6.71 -10.23
C GLY A 648 52.92 5.98 -11.09
N GLU A 649 53.30 5.57 -12.30
CA GLU A 649 52.39 4.95 -13.29
C GLU A 649 51.75 3.59 -12.88
N ASN A 650 52.03 3.10 -11.65
CA ASN A 650 51.58 1.79 -11.15
C ASN A 650 50.92 1.83 -9.76
N GLU A 651 50.34 2.96 -9.30
CA GLU A 651 49.53 3.01 -8.07
C GLU A 651 48.11 3.51 -8.29
#